data_b38fcc783dbe67bdbc4eca7fd5c49e9c
#
_entry.id   b38fcc783dbe67bdbc4eca7fd5c49e9c
#
_cell.length_a   1.000
_cell.length_b   1.000
_cell.length_c   1.000
_cell.angle_alpha   90.00
_cell.angle_beta   90.00
_cell.angle_gamma   90.00
#
_symmetry.space_group_name_H-M   'P 1'
#
loop_
_entity.id
_entity.type
_entity.pdbx_description
1 polymer ?
#
loop_
_entity_poly.entity_id
_entity_poly.type
_entity_poly.pdbx_seq_one_letter_code
_entity_poly.pdbx_strand_id
1 'polypeptide(L)'
;ISRHSLMAAASLYAIGSASVAMAQDVDAQGAATPEAGTNAASDDVIVVTGFRASLENALAAKRDSNLIIESVTAEDIGKFPDQNIAESLQRLPGVQIDRENGQGTKVRIRGLEQNVTLLNGDLFVSGLENFKVGEGNFVRQDSLEGVPSELIGGVEVFKSPNASLIEGGLGGIVNLKTRSALDMKDGLTLAGNARLNKGSEIGGWEPTGALIAAYNFNDTLGIIASLSYDKTNDHHNVLGGENRGNWAFADGRRDQATTPNNYYAPEYRYITDRDQYRKRWGASLGINYRPTDELELNVNYIHSELKVDTREVSLKFPFGQGELLQLRPGASIDSDGILQSGTVQANSAEAISFVDISDIKSDNLQFGIDYDNGSNFRANIAANYSTADLTREVANNDVRQTAYTVRQNGAGGALVDGVAGNPAAPATWDFTYQNAKFPVFGFGAGTPTDLFSNPAYGLFKSHWAFGDRSKVDGHSIKADFAYDIDDSAENGITLSAGFRYGQRQVEFASGRYLADYSGKGEIDASAIPDAERVPGFSYNWTPYGYFQDPGIGFKICDLPEANKPAAFAGCSRFGNSPVVISPVQSFLSNPERLETIANFAGGQNIPGGSLTVQDRAQMTDALAWIQALYPDTPFSFFEDPLQAYLVKEETKSAYVMADMGSPDDPYHINVGLRIVNTKLRVDQNQPSNADPVYWGTDSWNGVLRDFQTDTTTQSTTDFLPSINAVVDVNDDSKLRFSAARVVARQKLDDLGRGFATNFTRDSTVGSPTQDLFLFTNGSRGNAGLEPFRAYQFDLAYELYLGRQGLISVGAFWKEVDSFIVTETIPVFVNDQGGGRLGPVNQPANGTGGRVRGFEVAGQYAFDFGLGFTANYTFADTSTDGSNDFDTDLPLPGVSKHSFNSQVYFERAGFAARASYTWRSKQYVGNFGFGDGGTTRTLGIYQRSYGQLDGQLSYDFNENFGVFVEGINLTKADQSAYLQFPELPFRYESGSRRIYVGGKFKF
;
A
#
# COMPACT_ATOMS: atom_id res chain seq x y z
N ILE A 1 -28.77 5.14 -13.53
CA ILE A 1 -29.35 4.75 -12.23
C ILE A 1 -29.44 3.23 -12.27
N SER A 2 -28.48 2.55 -11.68
CA SER A 2 -28.36 1.09 -11.71
C SER A 2 -29.40 0.46 -10.75
N ARG A 3 -29.74 -0.80 -11.01
CA ARG A 3 -30.71 -1.58 -10.18
C ARG A 3 -30.33 -1.68 -8.69
N HIS A 4 -29.09 -1.39 -8.34
CA HIS A 4 -28.57 -1.44 -6.96
C HIS A 4 -29.04 -0.23 -6.10
N SER A 5 -29.24 0.93 -6.70
CA SER A 5 -29.74 2.11 -5.99
C SER A 5 -31.19 1.97 -5.51
N LEU A 6 -31.98 1.07 -6.14
CA LEU A 6 -33.35 0.80 -5.70
C LEU A 6 -33.45 -0.17 -4.52
N MET A 7 -32.45 -1.06 -4.33
CA MET A 7 -32.44 -1.98 -3.18
C MET A 7 -32.05 -1.28 -1.87
N ALA A 8 -31.18 -0.29 -1.94
CA ALA A 8 -30.82 0.52 -0.77
C ALA A 8 -32.01 1.34 -0.23
N ALA A 9 -32.87 1.85 -1.13
CA ALA A 9 -34.09 2.55 -0.75
C ALA A 9 -35.17 1.62 -0.16
N ALA A 10 -35.21 0.34 -0.58
CA ALA A 10 -36.13 -0.64 -0.04
C ALA A 10 -35.74 -1.14 1.36
N SER A 11 -34.44 -1.15 1.68
CA SER A 11 -33.96 -1.53 3.01
C SER A 11 -34.26 -0.44 4.07
N LEU A 12 -34.29 0.81 3.66
CA LEU A 12 -34.68 1.92 4.54
C LEU A 12 -36.18 1.93 4.87
N TYR A 13 -37.03 1.38 3.97
CA TYR A 13 -38.47 1.34 4.20
C TYR A 13 -38.92 0.22 5.16
N ALA A 14 -38.09 -0.82 5.35
CA ALA A 14 -38.36 -1.92 6.28
C ALA A 14 -38.00 -1.60 7.75
N ILE A 15 -37.15 -0.58 7.96
CA ILE A 15 -36.74 -0.15 9.31
C ILE A 15 -37.75 0.86 9.92
N GLY A 16 -38.56 1.53 9.10
CA GLY A 16 -39.52 2.54 9.54
C GLY A 16 -40.78 2.01 10.22
N SER A 17 -40.93 0.70 10.42
CA SER A 17 -42.13 0.11 11.05
C SER A 17 -41.87 -0.68 12.35
N ALA A 18 -40.62 -0.70 12.86
CA ALA A 18 -40.33 -1.24 14.18
C ALA A 18 -40.24 -0.05 15.17
N SER A 19 -41.31 0.09 15.91
CA SER A 19 -41.43 1.12 16.95
C SER A 19 -40.37 0.99 18.04
N VAL A 20 -39.68 2.09 18.26
CA VAL A 20 -39.23 2.65 19.52
C VAL A 20 -38.42 1.74 20.41
N ALA A 21 -37.27 2.13 20.55
CA ALA A 21 -36.44 2.33 21.73
C ALA A 21 -34.99 2.05 21.44
N MET A 22 -34.28 2.98 21.59
CA MET A 22 -33.30 3.47 22.54
C MET A 22 -31.90 3.09 22.25
N ALA A 23 -31.08 4.11 22.19
CA ALA A 23 -29.71 3.84 22.11
C ALA A 23 -28.77 4.91 22.51
N GLN A 24 -27.67 4.61 23.02
CA GLN A 24 -26.69 5.59 23.23
C GLN A 24 -25.24 5.17 23.35
N ASP A 25 -24.47 6.19 23.16
CA ASP A 25 -23.05 6.23 23.15
C ASP A 25 -22.48 5.66 24.44
N VAL A 26 -21.73 4.58 24.33
CA VAL A 26 -20.75 4.27 25.33
C VAL A 26 -19.59 5.20 24.98
N ASP A 27 -19.77 6.46 25.28
CA ASP A 27 -18.65 7.33 25.36
C ASP A 27 -17.74 6.76 26.45
N ALA A 28 -16.54 6.41 26.08
CA ALA A 28 -15.44 6.31 27.01
C ALA A 28 -15.05 7.73 27.47
N GLN A 29 -16.04 8.54 27.77
CA GLN A 29 -15.88 9.84 28.37
C GLN A 29 -16.58 9.82 29.71
N GLY A 30 -15.80 9.58 30.74
CA GLY A 30 -16.11 10.13 32.04
C GLY A 30 -15.94 11.65 31.99
N ALA A 31 -16.81 12.35 31.24
CA ALA A 31 -16.97 13.76 31.46
C ALA A 31 -17.81 13.94 32.73
N ALA A 32 -17.13 14.19 33.83
CA ALA A 32 -17.80 14.69 35.01
C ALA A 32 -18.57 15.94 34.65
N THR A 33 -19.91 15.87 34.69
CA THR A 33 -20.77 17.05 34.69
C THR A 33 -20.41 17.84 35.94
N PRO A 34 -20.05 19.13 35.86
CA PRO A 34 -19.91 19.96 37.03
C PRO A 34 -21.27 20.15 37.62
N GLU A 35 -21.43 19.81 38.90
CA GLU A 35 -22.57 20.21 39.71
C GLU A 35 -22.82 21.71 39.56
N ALA A 36 -24.09 22.06 39.35
CA ALA A 36 -24.58 23.44 39.31
C ALA A 36 -24.33 24.14 40.64
N GLY A 37 -23.16 24.69 40.79
CA GLY A 37 -22.85 25.70 41.81
C GLY A 37 -23.15 27.08 41.19
N THR A 38 -24.24 27.67 41.62
CA THR A 38 -24.63 29.06 41.30
C THR A 38 -23.52 30.03 41.65
N ASN A 39 -22.78 30.51 40.64
CA ASN A 39 -22.20 31.86 40.65
C ASN A 39 -22.01 32.31 39.20
N ALA A 40 -22.70 33.38 38.85
CA ALA A 40 -22.59 34.10 37.61
C ALA A 40 -21.15 34.60 37.38
N ALA A 41 -20.47 34.03 36.42
CA ALA A 41 -19.32 34.59 35.78
C ALA A 41 -19.36 34.17 34.30
N SER A 42 -19.49 35.16 33.47
CA SER A 42 -19.35 35.22 32.00
C SER A 42 -18.96 33.91 31.27
N ASP A 43 -19.88 33.41 30.46
CA ASP A 43 -19.67 32.41 29.45
C ASP A 43 -18.63 32.85 28.40
N ASP A 44 -17.36 32.63 28.71
CA ASP A 44 -16.35 32.42 27.69
C ASP A 44 -16.29 30.90 27.46
N VAL A 45 -17.09 30.39 26.54
CA VAL A 45 -16.81 29.13 25.88
C VAL A 45 -15.50 29.36 25.13
N ILE A 46 -14.41 28.94 25.76
CA ILE A 46 -13.07 29.03 25.19
C ILE A 46 -13.07 28.06 24.01
N VAL A 47 -13.39 28.54 22.80
CA VAL A 47 -12.99 27.88 21.57
C VAL A 47 -11.46 27.91 21.55
N VAL A 48 -10.90 26.85 22.06
CA VAL A 48 -9.46 26.71 22.22
C VAL A 48 -8.85 26.64 20.82
N THR A 49 -8.23 27.74 20.40
CA THR A 49 -7.57 27.90 19.11
C THR A 49 -6.08 27.85 19.33
N GLY A 50 -5.43 26.76 18.91
CA GLY A 50 -3.96 26.67 18.95
C GLY A 50 -3.47 25.24 19.17
N PHE A 51 -2.20 25.00 18.85
CA PHE A 51 -1.55 23.70 19.01
C PHE A 51 -1.48 23.26 20.49
N ARG A 52 -1.17 24.20 21.38
CA ARG A 52 -1.14 23.97 22.84
C ARG A 52 -2.43 23.36 23.33
N ALA A 53 -3.53 23.89 22.90
CA ALA A 53 -4.85 23.47 23.35
C ALA A 53 -5.26 22.12 22.78
N SER A 54 -4.88 21.83 21.53
CA SER A 54 -5.04 20.49 20.95
C SER A 54 -4.30 19.44 21.78
N LEU A 55 -3.08 19.73 22.22
CA LEU A 55 -2.32 18.86 23.12
C LEU A 55 -2.96 18.72 24.51
N GLU A 56 -3.49 19.80 25.08
CA GLU A 56 -4.21 19.76 26.36
C GLU A 56 -5.48 18.88 26.27
N ASN A 57 -6.23 18.97 25.17
CA ASN A 57 -7.40 18.11 24.91
C ASN A 57 -7.02 16.64 24.70
N ALA A 58 -5.97 16.37 23.92
CA ALA A 58 -5.46 15.01 23.74
C ALA A 58 -4.97 14.41 25.07
N LEU A 59 -4.36 15.22 25.92
CA LEU A 59 -3.92 14.83 27.23
C LEU A 59 -5.09 14.53 28.17
N ALA A 60 -6.15 15.35 28.16
CA ALA A 60 -7.36 15.12 28.92
C ALA A 60 -8.03 13.81 28.48
N ALA A 61 -8.24 13.59 27.18
CA ALA A 61 -8.80 12.35 26.67
C ALA A 61 -8.00 11.11 27.10
N LYS A 62 -6.66 11.20 27.11
CA LYS A 62 -5.80 10.11 27.61
C LYS A 62 -5.95 9.89 29.11
N ARG A 63 -6.02 10.97 29.91
CA ARG A 63 -6.16 10.91 31.37
C ARG A 63 -7.47 10.26 31.78
N ASP A 64 -8.55 10.61 31.09
CA ASP A 64 -9.92 10.20 31.44
C ASP A 64 -10.27 8.80 30.91
N SER A 65 -9.51 8.28 29.93
CA SER A 65 -9.74 6.94 29.37
C SER A 65 -9.38 5.82 30.36
N ASN A 66 -10.21 4.78 30.41
CA ASN A 66 -9.90 3.52 31.11
C ASN A 66 -9.02 2.57 30.28
N LEU A 67 -8.68 2.93 29.02
CA LEU A 67 -7.83 2.17 28.12
C LEU A 67 -6.49 2.88 27.89
N ILE A 68 -5.52 2.17 27.36
CA ILE A 68 -4.27 2.78 26.89
C ILE A 68 -4.51 3.32 25.50
N ILE A 69 -4.72 4.63 25.40
CA ILE A 69 -5.01 5.34 24.16
C ILE A 69 -3.99 6.43 23.85
N GLU A 70 -3.94 6.80 22.57
CA GLU A 70 -3.33 8.05 22.09
C GLU A 70 -4.35 8.74 21.21
N SER A 71 -4.42 10.08 21.25
CA SER A 71 -5.36 10.83 20.42
C SER A 71 -4.71 12.01 19.71
N VAL A 72 -5.27 12.36 18.58
CA VAL A 72 -4.96 13.56 17.81
C VAL A 72 -6.27 14.26 17.51
N THR A 73 -6.42 15.50 17.94
CA THR A 73 -7.65 16.25 17.74
C THR A 73 -7.65 17.03 16.43
N ALA A 74 -8.84 17.43 15.95
CA ALA A 74 -9.06 18.13 14.69
C ALA A 74 -8.27 19.42 14.52
N GLU A 75 -7.95 20.12 15.60
CA GLU A 75 -7.18 21.36 15.53
C GLU A 75 -5.73 21.14 15.15
N ASP A 76 -5.22 19.93 15.44
CA ASP A 76 -3.88 19.51 15.02
C ASP A 76 -3.89 18.88 13.63
N ILE A 77 -4.97 18.14 13.29
CA ILE A 77 -5.22 17.61 11.96
C ILE A 77 -5.58 18.77 11.03
N GLY A 78 -4.77 19.07 10.04
CA GLY A 78 -4.98 20.16 9.08
C GLY A 78 -4.28 21.48 9.43
N LYS A 79 -3.67 21.60 10.62
CA LYS A 79 -2.70 22.68 10.91
C LYS A 79 -1.25 22.27 10.69
N PHE A 80 -0.97 20.97 10.59
CA PHE A 80 0.31 20.44 10.15
C PHE A 80 0.34 20.34 8.62
N PRO A 81 1.53 20.33 8.02
CA PRO A 81 1.69 20.01 6.61
C PRO A 81 1.44 18.52 6.33
N ASP A 82 0.53 17.90 7.09
CA ASP A 82 0.22 16.50 6.94
C ASP A 82 -0.49 16.29 5.61
N GLN A 83 0.10 15.45 4.78
CA GLN A 83 -0.46 15.14 3.46
C GLN A 83 -1.66 14.19 3.59
N ASN A 84 -1.69 13.39 4.64
CA ASN A 84 -2.79 12.46 4.95
C ASN A 84 -2.81 12.13 6.45
N ILE A 85 -3.79 11.35 6.87
CA ILE A 85 -3.98 10.98 8.29
C ILE A 85 -2.80 10.16 8.84
N ALA A 86 -2.15 9.31 8.03
CA ALA A 86 -1.02 8.50 8.49
C ALA A 86 0.14 9.40 8.99
N GLU A 87 0.38 10.52 8.31
CA GLU A 87 1.42 11.48 8.72
C GLU A 87 1.15 12.08 10.10
N SER A 88 -0.11 12.39 10.40
CA SER A 88 -0.52 12.89 11.71
C SER A 88 -0.26 11.87 12.82
N LEU A 89 -0.52 10.60 12.53
CA LEU A 89 -0.36 9.50 13.48
C LEU A 89 1.10 9.17 13.81
N GLN A 90 2.05 9.47 12.91
CA GLN A 90 3.47 9.19 13.11
C GLN A 90 4.04 9.83 14.38
N ARG A 91 3.45 10.93 14.85
CA ARG A 91 3.90 11.66 16.05
C ARG A 91 3.51 11.00 17.35
N LEU A 92 2.59 10.05 17.32
CA LEU A 92 2.12 9.34 18.50
C LEU A 92 3.15 8.32 18.99
N PRO A 93 3.30 8.13 20.32
CA PRO A 93 4.16 7.09 20.89
C PRO A 93 3.81 5.70 20.32
N GLY A 94 4.81 4.90 19.98
CA GLY A 94 4.61 3.54 19.49
C GLY A 94 4.06 3.43 18.06
N VAL A 95 3.85 4.55 17.37
CA VAL A 95 3.37 4.57 15.99
C VAL A 95 4.52 4.88 15.03
N GLN A 96 4.62 4.08 13.99
CA GLN A 96 5.53 4.25 12.86
C GLN A 96 4.72 4.23 11.57
N ILE A 97 5.22 4.89 10.53
CA ILE A 97 4.61 4.80 9.20
C ILE A 97 5.63 4.31 8.18
N ASP A 98 5.16 3.51 7.25
CA ASP A 98 5.89 3.23 6.02
C ASP A 98 5.61 4.34 5.02
N ARG A 99 6.65 4.71 4.28
CA ARG A 99 6.56 5.76 3.27
C ARG A 99 6.87 5.20 1.91
N GLU A 100 6.09 5.64 0.95
CA GLU A 100 6.28 5.30 -0.44
C GLU A 100 6.17 6.56 -1.30
N ASN A 101 7.16 6.80 -2.15
CA ASN A 101 7.24 8.00 -2.97
C ASN A 101 7.03 9.30 -2.14
N GLY A 102 7.62 9.35 -0.94
CA GLY A 102 7.53 10.49 -0.04
C GLY A 102 6.21 10.62 0.74
N GLN A 103 5.23 9.73 0.54
CA GLN A 103 3.94 9.73 1.23
C GLN A 103 3.88 8.64 2.31
N GLY A 104 3.26 8.94 3.46
CA GLY A 104 2.91 7.93 4.45
C GLY A 104 1.78 7.05 3.94
N THR A 105 2.00 5.75 3.83
CA THR A 105 1.02 4.81 3.25
C THR A 105 0.46 3.84 4.27
N LYS A 106 1.28 3.32 5.17
CA LYS A 106 0.88 2.31 6.17
C LYS A 106 1.23 2.76 7.57
N VAL A 107 0.35 2.45 8.49
CA VAL A 107 0.54 2.70 9.92
C VAL A 107 0.93 1.40 10.60
N ARG A 108 1.98 1.45 11.42
CA ARG A 108 2.43 0.36 12.29
C ARG A 108 2.30 0.79 13.74
N ILE A 109 1.60 0.00 14.53
CA ILE A 109 1.49 0.23 15.97
C ILE A 109 2.34 -0.81 16.67
N ARG A 110 3.36 -0.34 17.44
CA ARG A 110 4.35 -1.20 18.10
C ARG A 110 5.04 -2.17 17.13
N GLY A 111 5.23 -1.71 15.88
CA GLY A 111 5.85 -2.46 14.79
C GLY A 111 4.93 -3.39 14.01
N LEU A 112 3.72 -3.65 14.46
CA LEU A 112 2.76 -4.52 13.77
C LEU A 112 1.92 -3.71 12.77
N GLU A 113 1.73 -4.27 11.58
CA GLU A 113 0.91 -3.69 10.51
C GLU A 113 -0.54 -4.18 10.54
N GLN A 114 -0.83 -5.25 11.29
CA GLN A 114 -2.17 -5.82 11.42
C GLN A 114 -3.01 -4.95 12.37
N ASN A 115 -3.39 -3.77 11.89
CA ASN A 115 -4.28 -2.84 12.57
C ASN A 115 -5.65 -2.86 11.89
N VAL A 116 -6.66 -2.34 12.58
CA VAL A 116 -7.97 -2.08 11.97
C VAL A 116 -8.25 -0.58 12.03
N THR A 117 -8.79 -0.05 10.93
CA THR A 117 -9.24 1.34 10.86
C THR A 117 -10.76 1.37 10.97
N LEU A 118 -11.26 2.19 11.86
CA LEU A 118 -12.67 2.40 12.12
C LEU A 118 -13.05 3.85 11.79
N LEU A 119 -14.30 4.07 11.45
CA LEU A 119 -14.93 5.39 11.37
C LEU A 119 -16.06 5.41 12.40
N ASN A 120 -15.97 6.30 13.39
CA ASN A 120 -16.94 6.39 14.51
C ASN A 120 -17.23 5.01 15.15
N GLY A 121 -16.18 4.20 15.36
CA GLY A 121 -16.30 2.90 16.00
C GLY A 121 -16.85 1.77 15.14
N ASP A 122 -17.02 1.93 13.80
CA ASP A 122 -17.35 0.85 12.89
C ASP A 122 -16.37 0.78 11.70
N LEU A 123 -16.40 -0.32 10.96
CA LEU A 123 -15.45 -0.56 9.87
C LEU A 123 -15.45 0.55 8.83
N PHE A 124 -14.27 1.04 8.52
CA PHE A 124 -14.01 1.95 7.44
C PHE A 124 -13.52 1.20 6.20
N VAL A 125 -13.97 1.61 5.00
CA VAL A 125 -13.56 1.05 3.72
C VAL A 125 -12.92 2.16 2.89
N SER A 126 -11.63 1.98 2.54
CA SER A 126 -10.86 2.98 1.79
C SER A 126 -10.67 2.64 0.31
N GLY A 127 -10.94 1.39 -0.10
CA GLY A 127 -10.65 0.88 -1.45
C GLY A 127 -9.20 0.42 -1.66
N LEU A 128 -8.36 0.59 -0.65
CA LEU A 128 -6.93 0.20 -0.71
C LEU A 128 -6.62 -1.10 0.04
N GLU A 129 -7.63 -1.77 0.57
CA GLU A 129 -7.48 -2.96 1.41
C GLU A 129 -6.84 -4.16 0.73
N ASN A 130 -6.96 -4.20 -0.59
CA ASN A 130 -6.44 -5.29 -1.39
C ASN A 130 -5.50 -4.82 -2.49
N PHE A 131 -5.04 -3.57 -2.39
CA PHE A 131 -4.27 -2.95 -3.43
C PHE A 131 -2.81 -2.74 -3.03
N LYS A 132 -1.96 -2.88 -4.02
CA LYS A 132 -0.56 -2.61 -3.97
C LYS A 132 -0.29 -1.25 -4.61
N VAL A 133 -0.25 -0.17 -3.84
CA VAL A 133 0.35 1.09 -4.31
C VAL A 133 1.87 0.91 -4.25
N GLY A 134 2.49 0.85 -5.41
CA GLY A 134 3.92 0.56 -5.52
C GLY A 134 4.28 -0.91 -5.23
N GLU A 135 5.48 -1.15 -4.69
CA GLU A 135 5.96 -2.49 -4.34
C GLU A 135 5.67 -2.84 -2.89
N GLY A 136 4.60 -3.39 -2.62
CA GLY A 136 4.34 -3.90 -1.29
C GLY A 136 3.55 -5.18 -1.34
N ASN A 137 3.61 -5.93 -0.30
CA ASN A 137 2.70 -7.04 -0.12
C ASN A 137 1.28 -6.49 0.04
N PHE A 138 0.30 -7.13 -0.59
CA PHE A 138 -1.10 -6.89 -0.31
C PHE A 138 -1.34 -7.04 1.19
N VAL A 139 -1.72 -5.99 1.86
CA VAL A 139 -2.08 -6.03 3.28
C VAL A 139 -3.57 -5.78 3.43
N ARG A 140 -4.16 -6.41 4.42
CA ARG A 140 -5.55 -6.13 4.80
C ARG A 140 -5.66 -4.86 5.66
N GLN A 141 -4.68 -4.02 5.65
CA GLN A 141 -4.73 -2.74 6.34
C GLN A 141 -5.36 -1.69 5.42
N ASP A 142 -6.35 -0.98 5.93
CA ASP A 142 -6.90 0.17 5.26
C ASP A 142 -5.82 1.25 5.16
N SER A 143 -5.48 1.66 3.95
CA SER A 143 -4.56 2.77 3.75
C SER A 143 -5.28 4.08 4.06
N LEU A 144 -4.72 4.86 4.96
CA LEU A 144 -5.24 6.19 5.29
C LEU A 144 -4.84 7.25 4.27
N GLU A 145 -4.15 6.83 3.20
CA GLU A 145 -3.68 7.72 2.14
C GLU A 145 -4.82 8.36 1.34
N GLY A 146 -5.90 7.62 1.10
CA GLY A 146 -7.04 8.07 0.31
C GLY A 146 -7.86 9.17 0.99
N VAL A 147 -7.85 9.26 2.32
CA VAL A 147 -8.74 10.14 3.09
C VAL A 147 -8.06 11.48 3.38
N PRO A 148 -8.63 12.61 2.90
CA PRO A 148 -8.16 13.93 3.31
C PRO A 148 -8.29 14.12 4.82
N SER A 149 -7.23 14.59 5.47
CA SER A 149 -7.20 14.82 6.91
C SER A 149 -8.22 15.86 7.38
N GLU A 150 -8.58 16.78 6.50
CA GLU A 150 -9.51 17.89 6.77
C GLU A 150 -10.96 17.43 6.94
N LEU A 151 -11.33 16.22 6.45
CA LEU A 151 -12.67 15.66 6.61
C LEU A 151 -12.91 15.06 8.01
N ILE A 152 -11.82 14.81 8.75
CA ILE A 152 -11.87 14.09 10.03
C ILE A 152 -11.77 15.07 11.19
N GLY A 153 -12.53 14.82 12.25
CA GLY A 153 -12.57 15.63 13.48
C GLY A 153 -11.52 15.24 14.50
N GLY A 154 -11.09 13.99 14.49
CA GLY A 154 -10.07 13.46 15.40
C GLY A 154 -9.70 12.05 15.06
N VAL A 155 -8.61 11.56 15.65
CA VAL A 155 -8.18 10.17 15.53
C VAL A 155 -7.79 9.65 16.92
N GLU A 156 -8.31 8.49 17.27
CA GLU A 156 -7.92 7.76 18.47
C GLU A 156 -7.20 6.47 18.09
N VAL A 157 -6.12 6.19 18.77
CA VAL A 157 -5.35 4.95 18.61
C VAL A 157 -5.45 4.15 19.92
N PHE A 158 -6.22 3.06 19.88
CA PHE A 158 -6.35 2.16 21.01
C PHE A 158 -5.22 1.13 20.95
N LYS A 159 -4.36 1.13 21.96
CA LYS A 159 -3.27 0.17 22.14
C LYS A 159 -3.68 -1.01 23.00
N SER A 160 -4.70 -0.84 23.83
CA SER A 160 -5.36 -1.90 24.59
C SER A 160 -6.83 -2.01 24.19
N PRO A 161 -7.35 -3.22 23.90
CA PRO A 161 -8.76 -3.42 23.58
C PRO A 161 -9.58 -3.63 24.87
N ASN A 162 -10.89 -3.38 24.74
CA ASN A 162 -11.91 -3.92 25.64
C ASN A 162 -12.92 -4.74 24.85
N ALA A 163 -13.93 -5.31 25.52
CA ALA A 163 -14.89 -6.20 24.85
C ALA A 163 -15.88 -5.46 23.93
N SER A 164 -16.10 -4.14 24.09
CA SER A 164 -17.00 -3.35 23.27
C SER A 164 -16.39 -2.97 21.91
N LEU A 165 -15.05 -2.83 21.83
CA LEU A 165 -14.35 -2.49 20.61
C LEU A 165 -14.42 -3.63 19.57
N ILE A 166 -14.49 -3.25 18.29
CA ILE A 166 -14.48 -4.22 17.19
C ILE A 166 -13.11 -4.91 17.12
N GLU A 167 -13.15 -6.21 16.91
CA GLU A 167 -11.95 -7.02 16.72
C GLU A 167 -11.24 -6.72 15.39
N GLY A 168 -9.94 -7.01 15.29
CA GLY A 168 -9.17 -6.92 14.04
C GLY A 168 -7.80 -6.26 14.19
N GLY A 169 -7.52 -5.66 15.33
CA GLY A 169 -6.27 -4.96 15.58
C GLY A 169 -5.28 -5.77 16.40
N LEU A 170 -4.35 -6.50 15.77
CA LEU A 170 -3.23 -7.14 16.45
C LEU A 170 -2.22 -6.10 16.98
N GLY A 171 -1.90 -5.09 16.16
CA GLY A 171 -1.09 -3.93 16.56
C GLY A 171 -1.88 -2.99 17.45
N GLY A 172 -3.06 -2.59 16.99
CA GLY A 172 -3.98 -1.66 17.64
C GLY A 172 -5.16 -1.32 16.74
N ILE A 173 -6.00 -0.42 17.21
CA ILE A 173 -7.20 0.07 16.52
C ILE A 173 -7.02 1.56 16.26
N VAL A 174 -7.23 2.00 15.02
CA VAL A 174 -7.25 3.41 14.63
C VAL A 174 -8.71 3.82 14.39
N ASN A 175 -9.27 4.67 15.23
CA ASN A 175 -10.63 5.14 15.11
C ASN A 175 -10.66 6.59 14.61
N LEU A 176 -11.18 6.80 13.42
CA LEU A 176 -11.41 8.11 12.84
C LEU A 176 -12.74 8.66 13.35
N LYS A 177 -12.74 9.88 13.87
CA LYS A 177 -13.95 10.55 14.33
C LYS A 177 -14.38 11.66 13.37
N THR A 178 -15.62 11.70 13.01
CA THR A 178 -16.21 12.81 12.25
C THR A 178 -16.40 14.04 13.16
N ARG A 179 -16.58 15.21 12.55
CA ARG A 179 -16.96 16.43 13.28
C ARG A 179 -18.46 16.47 13.50
N SER A 180 -18.90 17.00 14.64
CA SER A 180 -20.29 17.36 14.91
C SER A 180 -20.47 18.87 14.85
N ALA A 181 -21.58 19.33 14.27
CA ALA A 181 -21.93 20.74 14.31
C ALA A 181 -22.47 21.17 15.68
N LEU A 182 -22.99 20.23 16.49
CA LEU A 182 -23.45 20.52 17.85
C LEU A 182 -22.28 20.85 18.81
N ASP A 183 -21.04 20.46 18.45
CA ASP A 183 -19.83 20.84 19.21
C ASP A 183 -19.33 22.26 18.87
N MET A 184 -20.02 22.96 17.95
CA MET A 184 -19.68 24.29 17.50
C MET A 184 -20.61 25.33 18.13
N LYS A 185 -20.19 26.59 18.08
CA LYS A 185 -21.03 27.70 18.55
C LYS A 185 -22.37 27.75 17.80
N ASP A 186 -23.38 28.20 18.49
CA ASP A 186 -24.67 28.48 17.88
C ASP A 186 -24.56 29.37 16.63
N GLY A 187 -25.34 29.05 15.59
CA GLY A 187 -25.34 29.74 14.33
C GLY A 187 -24.34 29.17 13.30
N LEU A 188 -23.93 30.01 12.38
CA LEU A 188 -23.08 29.67 11.27
C LEU A 188 -21.59 29.72 11.69
N THR A 189 -20.90 28.63 11.44
CA THR A 189 -19.43 28.56 11.44
C THR A 189 -18.93 28.28 10.03
N LEU A 190 -18.02 29.11 9.53
CA LEU A 190 -17.37 28.94 8.23
C LEU A 190 -15.86 28.99 8.43
N ALA A 191 -15.16 27.91 8.12
CA ALA A 191 -13.71 27.84 8.27
C ALA A 191 -13.07 27.17 7.03
N GLY A 192 -11.84 27.57 6.74
CA GLY A 192 -11.13 26.96 5.61
C GLY A 192 -9.70 27.45 5.46
N ASN A 193 -9.00 26.81 4.53
CA ASN A 193 -7.69 27.21 4.09
C ASN A 193 -7.56 27.14 2.57
N ALA A 194 -6.67 27.96 2.04
CA ALA A 194 -6.23 27.87 0.64
C ALA A 194 -4.72 28.01 0.62
N ARG A 195 -4.06 27.06 -0.04
CA ARG A 195 -2.59 27.00 -0.09
C ARG A 195 -2.11 26.59 -1.47
N LEU A 196 -0.90 26.97 -1.77
CA LEU A 196 -0.13 26.50 -2.91
C LEU A 196 1.02 25.66 -2.41
N ASN A 197 1.30 24.54 -3.04
CA ASN A 197 2.43 23.69 -2.72
C ASN A 197 3.35 23.49 -3.91
N LYS A 198 4.61 23.21 -3.62
CA LYS A 198 5.62 22.90 -4.63
C LYS A 198 6.61 21.87 -4.12
N GLY A 199 6.76 20.76 -4.88
CA GLY A 199 7.86 19.80 -4.74
C GLY A 199 9.20 20.40 -5.20
N SER A 200 10.33 19.84 -4.71
CA SER A 200 11.65 20.41 -4.95
C SER A 200 12.18 20.24 -6.38
N GLU A 201 11.73 19.21 -7.09
CA GLU A 201 12.37 18.76 -8.36
C GLU A 201 11.42 18.86 -9.56
N ILE A 202 10.10 18.94 -9.35
CA ILE A 202 9.12 18.88 -10.42
C ILE A 202 8.03 19.93 -10.30
N GLY A 203 7.56 20.41 -11.44
CA GLY A 203 6.31 21.12 -11.61
C GLY A 203 6.31 22.58 -11.15
N GLY A 204 5.14 23.18 -11.24
CA GLY A 204 4.79 24.51 -10.76
C GLY A 204 4.28 24.49 -9.32
N TRP A 205 3.59 25.55 -8.97
CA TRP A 205 2.81 25.63 -7.74
C TRP A 205 1.44 24.95 -7.96
N GLU A 206 1.08 24.01 -7.09
CA GLU A 206 -0.15 23.24 -7.16
C GLU A 206 -1.13 23.68 -6.06
N PRO A 207 -2.43 23.80 -6.36
CA PRO A 207 -3.42 24.25 -5.40
C PRO A 207 -3.83 23.11 -4.43
N THR A 208 -4.07 23.51 -3.18
CA THR A 208 -4.61 22.65 -2.13
C THR A 208 -5.50 23.51 -1.23
N GLY A 209 -6.58 22.97 -0.71
CA GLY A 209 -7.43 23.73 0.21
C GLY A 209 -8.59 22.91 0.76
N ALA A 210 -9.19 23.44 1.81
CA ALA A 210 -10.37 22.88 2.45
C ALA A 210 -11.35 23.95 2.90
N LEU A 211 -12.61 23.59 2.90
CA LEU A 211 -13.73 24.41 3.37
C LEU A 211 -14.61 23.59 4.29
N ILE A 212 -14.97 24.15 5.43
CA ILE A 212 -15.91 23.58 6.39
C ILE A 212 -16.99 24.62 6.63
N ALA A 213 -18.24 24.22 6.49
CA ALA A 213 -19.40 25.02 6.79
C ALA A 213 -20.30 24.24 7.75
N ALA A 214 -20.62 24.82 8.89
CA ALA A 214 -21.49 24.20 9.88
C ALA A 214 -22.54 25.19 10.37
N TYR A 215 -23.68 24.67 10.73
CA TYR A 215 -24.74 25.44 11.38
C TYR A 215 -25.29 24.67 12.56
N ASN A 216 -25.20 25.25 13.74
CA ASN A 216 -25.80 24.77 14.97
C ASN A 216 -27.12 25.57 15.22
N PHE A 217 -28.22 24.84 15.31
CA PHE A 217 -29.57 25.39 15.59
C PHE A 217 -29.91 25.16 17.07
N ASN A 218 -29.33 25.99 17.93
CA ASN A 218 -29.57 25.97 19.39
C ASN A 218 -29.42 24.57 19.99
N ASP A 219 -28.35 23.90 19.69
CA ASP A 219 -27.98 22.54 20.18
C ASP A 219 -29.02 21.44 19.89
N THR A 220 -30.06 21.74 19.11
CA THR A 220 -31.08 20.76 18.72
C THR A 220 -30.80 20.11 17.38
N LEU A 221 -30.32 20.87 16.40
CA LEU A 221 -30.01 20.37 15.07
C LEU A 221 -28.68 20.97 14.62
N GLY A 222 -27.73 20.10 14.35
CA GLY A 222 -26.43 20.45 13.76
C GLY A 222 -26.30 19.93 12.36
N ILE A 223 -25.82 20.75 11.42
CA ILE A 223 -25.49 20.34 10.06
C ILE A 223 -24.10 20.83 9.74
N ILE A 224 -23.23 19.93 9.30
CA ILE A 224 -21.84 20.23 8.91
C ILE A 224 -21.56 19.64 7.54
N ALA A 225 -20.90 20.41 6.69
CA ALA A 225 -20.37 19.95 5.40
C ALA A 225 -18.91 20.36 5.28
N SER A 226 -18.10 19.45 4.77
CA SER A 226 -16.69 19.73 4.49
C SER A 226 -16.35 19.33 3.06
N LEU A 227 -15.42 20.10 2.47
CA LEU A 227 -14.86 19.82 1.14
C LEU A 227 -13.33 20.01 1.21
N SER A 228 -12.59 19.08 0.66
CA SER A 228 -11.13 19.15 0.57
C SER A 228 -10.66 18.81 -0.84
N TYR A 229 -9.62 19.49 -1.29
CA TYR A 229 -8.94 19.26 -2.55
C TYR A 229 -7.44 19.39 -2.35
N ASP A 230 -6.69 18.38 -2.80
CA ASP A 230 -5.24 18.36 -2.74
C ASP A 230 -4.65 17.88 -4.08
N LYS A 231 -3.70 18.65 -4.62
CA LYS A 231 -2.92 18.25 -5.77
C LYS A 231 -1.44 18.38 -5.44
N THR A 232 -0.70 17.28 -5.61
CA THR A 232 0.74 17.22 -5.32
C THR A 232 1.49 16.54 -6.45
N ASN A 233 2.68 17.07 -6.76
CA ASN A 233 3.58 16.49 -7.72
C ASN A 233 4.93 16.22 -7.03
N ASP A 234 5.47 15.03 -7.21
CA ASP A 234 6.75 14.59 -6.65
C ASP A 234 7.66 14.02 -7.74
N HIS A 235 8.95 14.19 -7.54
CA HIS A 235 9.97 13.61 -8.39
C HIS A 235 11.00 12.88 -7.54
N HIS A 236 11.34 11.68 -7.95
CA HIS A 236 12.31 10.82 -7.28
C HIS A 236 13.28 10.20 -8.27
N ASN A 237 14.56 10.26 -7.92
CA ASN A 237 15.55 9.42 -8.57
C ASN A 237 15.66 8.12 -7.80
N VAL A 238 15.42 7.00 -8.46
CA VAL A 238 15.44 5.67 -7.85
C VAL A 238 16.56 4.84 -8.44
N LEU A 239 17.34 4.23 -7.60
CA LEU A 239 18.31 3.22 -7.97
C LEU A 239 17.83 1.85 -7.47
N GLY A 240 17.90 0.85 -8.34
CA GLY A 240 17.27 -0.42 -8.01
C GLY A 240 15.76 -0.19 -7.97
N GLY A 241 15.05 -0.68 -8.86
CA GLY A 241 13.59 -0.63 -8.86
C GLY A 241 13.10 -1.87 -8.15
N GLU A 242 11.88 -1.78 -7.81
CA GLU A 242 11.01 -2.81 -7.32
C GLU A 242 11.20 -4.11 -8.08
N ASN A 243 11.49 -5.21 -7.41
CA ASN A 243 11.79 -6.52 -8.01
C ASN A 243 12.84 -6.52 -9.15
N ARG A 244 13.52 -5.41 -9.35
CA ARG A 244 14.43 -5.19 -10.47
C ARG A 244 15.86 -4.89 -10.04
N GLY A 245 16.15 -4.97 -8.74
CA GLY A 245 17.49 -4.77 -8.19
C GLY A 245 18.17 -6.08 -7.82
N ASN A 246 17.96 -7.11 -8.61
CA ASN A 246 18.43 -8.45 -8.32
C ASN A 246 19.96 -8.50 -8.23
N TRP A 247 20.45 -8.88 -7.08
CA TRP A 247 21.82 -9.32 -6.94
C TRP A 247 21.85 -10.81 -7.27
N ALA A 248 22.68 -11.20 -8.20
CA ALA A 248 22.92 -12.59 -8.54
C ALA A 248 24.34 -12.99 -8.13
N PHE A 249 24.50 -14.25 -7.86
CA PHE A 249 25.80 -14.84 -7.75
C PHE A 249 26.34 -15.03 -9.16
N ALA A 250 27.25 -14.17 -9.59
CA ALA A 250 27.86 -14.27 -10.90
C ALA A 250 28.95 -15.31 -10.87
N ASP A 251 28.80 -16.38 -11.64
CA ASP A 251 29.94 -17.25 -11.91
C ASP A 251 30.81 -16.59 -13.00
N GLY A 252 32.09 -16.51 -12.73
CA GLY A 252 33.08 -15.90 -13.62
C GLY A 252 33.32 -16.64 -14.96
N ARG A 253 32.35 -17.38 -15.49
CA ARG A 253 32.54 -18.31 -16.62
C ARG A 253 32.89 -17.65 -17.95
N ARG A 254 32.81 -16.35 -18.10
CA ARG A 254 33.00 -15.72 -19.41
C ARG A 254 34.38 -15.18 -19.69
N ASP A 255 35.20 -15.04 -18.65
CA ASP A 255 36.63 -14.81 -18.83
C ASP A 255 37.42 -15.61 -17.77
N GLN A 256 37.53 -16.91 -17.99
CA GLN A 256 38.04 -17.88 -17.03
C GLN A 256 39.52 -17.67 -16.64
N ALA A 257 40.20 -16.74 -17.30
CA ALA A 257 41.63 -16.56 -17.06
C ALA A 257 42.01 -15.49 -16.03
N THR A 258 41.08 -14.58 -15.68
CA THR A 258 41.46 -13.36 -14.94
C THR A 258 40.47 -12.90 -13.86
N THR A 259 39.31 -13.52 -13.69
CA THR A 259 38.32 -13.18 -12.64
C THR A 259 38.14 -14.29 -11.63
N PRO A 260 37.99 -13.96 -10.33
CA PRO A 260 37.65 -14.96 -9.33
C PRO A 260 36.35 -15.65 -9.68
N ASN A 261 36.34 -17.00 -9.52
CA ASN A 261 35.21 -17.84 -9.94
C ASN A 261 34.05 -17.68 -9.04
N ASN A 262 33.46 -16.74 -8.66
CA ASN A 262 32.21 -16.54 -7.93
C ASN A 262 32.25 -15.22 -7.15
N TYR A 263 31.38 -14.29 -7.49
CA TYR A 263 31.23 -13.03 -6.78
C TYR A 263 29.76 -12.57 -6.82
N TYR A 264 29.36 -11.80 -5.82
CA TYR A 264 28.05 -11.16 -5.82
C TYR A 264 28.10 -9.89 -6.65
N ALA A 265 27.23 -9.79 -7.64
CA ALA A 265 27.02 -8.60 -8.47
C ALA A 265 25.53 -8.39 -8.70
N PRO A 266 25.09 -7.15 -8.95
CA PRO A 266 23.72 -6.96 -9.40
C PRO A 266 23.52 -7.68 -10.72
N GLU A 267 22.41 -8.41 -10.87
CA GLU A 267 22.02 -8.97 -12.17
C GLU A 267 21.74 -7.84 -13.15
N TYR A 268 21.07 -6.81 -12.67
CA TYR A 268 20.81 -5.58 -13.35
C TYR A 268 20.91 -4.39 -12.41
N ARG A 269 21.31 -3.23 -12.93
CA ARG A 269 21.16 -1.95 -12.24
C ARG A 269 20.20 -1.08 -13.01
N TYR A 270 19.19 -0.62 -12.29
CA TYR A 270 18.22 0.36 -12.80
C TYR A 270 18.57 1.74 -12.24
N ILE A 271 18.63 2.72 -13.12
CA ILE A 271 18.55 4.13 -12.76
C ILE A 271 17.21 4.60 -13.27
N THR A 272 16.36 5.07 -12.38
CA THR A 272 14.98 5.45 -12.70
C THR A 272 14.75 6.91 -12.36
N ASP A 273 14.18 7.62 -13.29
CA ASP A 273 13.60 8.94 -13.16
C ASP A 273 12.09 8.74 -13.00
N ARG A 274 11.54 9.10 -11.85
CA ARG A 274 10.13 8.87 -11.51
C ARG A 274 9.43 10.17 -11.19
N ASP A 275 8.38 10.45 -11.93
CA ASP A 275 7.42 11.51 -11.65
C ASP A 275 6.14 10.92 -11.10
N GLN A 276 5.60 11.51 -10.05
CA GLN A 276 4.32 11.12 -9.50
C GLN A 276 3.40 12.33 -9.33
N TYR A 277 2.20 12.23 -9.90
CA TYR A 277 1.15 13.24 -9.85
C TYR A 277 0.00 12.67 -9.04
N ARG A 278 -0.36 13.34 -7.95
CA ARG A 278 -1.45 12.94 -7.07
C ARG A 278 -2.54 14.00 -7.06
N LYS A 279 -3.76 13.56 -7.17
CA LYS A 279 -4.94 14.39 -7.02
C LYS A 279 -5.90 13.69 -6.07
N ARG A 280 -6.21 14.37 -4.97
CA ARG A 280 -7.16 13.89 -3.97
C ARG A 280 -8.24 14.93 -3.78
N TRP A 281 -9.46 14.49 -3.67
CA TRP A 281 -10.55 15.33 -3.19
C TRP A 281 -11.51 14.50 -2.33
N GLY A 282 -12.24 15.18 -1.47
CA GLY A 282 -13.21 14.52 -0.64
C GLY A 282 -14.23 15.49 -0.11
N ALA A 283 -15.38 14.95 0.24
CA ALA A 283 -16.49 15.69 0.84
C ALA A 283 -17.05 14.91 2.02
N SER A 284 -17.53 15.61 3.04
CA SER A 284 -18.27 15.02 4.13
C SER A 284 -19.54 15.80 4.44
N LEU A 285 -20.57 15.09 4.94
CA LEU A 285 -21.81 15.66 5.43
C LEU A 285 -22.16 14.98 6.75
N GLY A 286 -22.32 15.78 7.81
CA GLY A 286 -22.78 15.34 9.12
C GLY A 286 -24.09 16.04 9.48
N ILE A 287 -25.05 15.30 10.02
CA ILE A 287 -26.31 15.80 10.55
C ILE A 287 -26.49 15.18 11.92
N ASN A 288 -26.60 16.02 12.95
CA ASN A 288 -26.92 15.62 14.31
C ASN A 288 -28.24 16.25 14.71
N TYR A 289 -29.17 15.47 15.19
CA TYR A 289 -30.48 15.92 15.64
C TYR A 289 -30.76 15.41 17.04
N ARG A 290 -30.88 16.34 18.01
CA ARG A 290 -31.18 16.11 19.43
C ARG A 290 -32.57 16.63 19.76
N PRO A 291 -33.63 15.83 19.52
CA PRO A 291 -35.00 16.26 19.80
C PRO A 291 -35.30 16.41 21.29
N THR A 292 -34.61 15.69 22.14
CA THR A 292 -34.66 15.80 23.61
C THR A 292 -33.24 15.65 24.16
N ASP A 293 -33.03 15.96 25.44
CA ASP A 293 -31.73 15.81 26.08
C ASP A 293 -31.27 14.34 26.15
N GLU A 294 -32.24 13.40 26.07
CA GLU A 294 -31.97 11.97 26.16
C GLU A 294 -31.75 11.28 24.81
N LEU A 295 -32.06 11.93 23.67
CA LEU A 295 -32.03 11.28 22.35
C LEU A 295 -31.26 12.10 21.33
N GLU A 296 -30.24 11.51 20.74
CA GLU A 296 -29.57 12.06 19.56
C GLU A 296 -29.61 11.09 18.37
N LEU A 297 -29.87 11.64 17.20
CA LEU A 297 -29.80 10.95 15.92
C LEU A 297 -28.67 11.54 15.11
N ASN A 298 -27.82 10.71 14.54
CA ASN A 298 -26.71 11.17 13.72
C ASN A 298 -26.66 10.48 12.37
N VAL A 299 -26.27 11.22 11.35
CA VAL A 299 -25.98 10.72 10.00
C VAL A 299 -24.65 11.30 9.55
N ASN A 300 -23.71 10.44 9.16
CA ASN A 300 -22.42 10.83 8.67
C ASN A 300 -22.17 10.21 7.29
N TYR A 301 -21.77 11.03 6.34
CA TYR A 301 -21.37 10.59 5.00
C TYR A 301 -19.99 11.14 4.67
N ILE A 302 -19.11 10.28 4.18
CA ILE A 302 -17.78 10.67 3.69
C ILE A 302 -17.60 10.06 2.30
N HIS A 303 -17.25 10.91 1.35
CA HIS A 303 -16.77 10.55 0.02
C HIS A 303 -15.30 10.93 -0.12
N SER A 304 -14.48 10.07 -0.71
CA SER A 304 -13.10 10.39 -1.07
C SER A 304 -12.71 9.78 -2.41
N GLU A 305 -11.90 10.51 -3.17
CA GLU A 305 -11.32 10.07 -4.43
C GLU A 305 -9.82 10.39 -4.45
N LEU A 306 -9.00 9.38 -4.75
CA LEU A 306 -7.55 9.51 -4.92
C LEU A 306 -7.17 9.01 -6.31
N LYS A 307 -6.59 9.89 -7.12
CA LYS A 307 -5.94 9.51 -8.38
C LYS A 307 -4.43 9.64 -8.24
N VAL A 308 -3.72 8.57 -8.59
CA VAL A 308 -2.24 8.52 -8.62
C VAL A 308 -1.81 8.20 -10.04
N ASP A 309 -0.99 9.07 -10.64
CA ASP A 309 -0.40 8.91 -11.96
C ASP A 309 1.13 8.88 -11.77
N THR A 310 1.72 7.70 -11.89
CA THR A 310 3.16 7.47 -11.75
C THR A 310 3.75 7.22 -13.13
N ARG A 311 4.76 8.02 -13.49
CA ARG A 311 5.45 7.94 -14.76
C ARG A 311 6.93 7.76 -14.54
N GLU A 312 7.47 6.66 -15.02
CA GLU A 312 8.87 6.30 -14.83
C GLU A 312 9.59 6.15 -16.16
N VAL A 313 10.86 6.50 -16.13
CA VAL A 313 11.81 6.05 -17.13
C VAL A 313 12.98 5.41 -16.41
N SER A 314 13.23 4.16 -16.73
CA SER A 314 14.34 3.39 -16.17
C SER A 314 15.36 3.08 -17.25
N LEU A 315 16.63 3.32 -16.95
CA LEU A 315 17.75 2.81 -17.74
C LEU A 315 18.34 1.60 -17.00
N LYS A 316 18.26 0.44 -17.65
CA LYS A 316 18.68 -0.85 -17.10
C LYS A 316 20.03 -1.25 -17.69
N PHE A 317 21.02 -1.40 -16.83
CA PHE A 317 22.34 -1.90 -17.17
C PHE A 317 22.47 -3.36 -16.73
N PRO A 318 22.78 -4.30 -17.64
CA PRO A 318 22.96 -5.69 -17.31
C PRO A 318 24.33 -5.93 -16.66
N PHE A 319 24.42 -6.79 -15.63
CA PHE A 319 25.65 -7.23 -14.98
C PHE A 319 25.79 -8.76 -14.92
N GLY A 320 24.76 -9.50 -15.24
CA GLY A 320 24.71 -10.96 -15.17
C GLY A 320 24.01 -11.60 -16.35
N GLN A 321 23.78 -12.83 -16.26
CA GLN A 321 23.29 -13.84 -17.19
C GLN A 321 22.64 -13.41 -18.53
N GLY A 322 23.03 -14.07 -19.61
CA GLY A 322 22.33 -14.18 -20.88
C GLY A 322 22.79 -13.24 -21.97
N GLU A 323 23.23 -12.05 -21.68
CA GLU A 323 23.76 -11.09 -22.65
C GLU A 323 25.30 -11.00 -22.47
N LEU A 324 26.01 -10.90 -23.57
CA LEU A 324 27.48 -10.96 -23.68
C LEU A 324 28.18 -9.93 -22.77
N LEU A 325 28.28 -10.22 -21.49
CA LEU A 325 28.96 -9.38 -20.53
C LEU A 325 30.32 -9.95 -20.20
N GLN A 326 31.32 -9.11 -20.26
CA GLN A 326 32.65 -9.41 -19.76
C GLN A 326 33.01 -8.40 -18.65
N LEU A 327 33.26 -8.92 -17.47
CA LEU A 327 33.97 -8.14 -16.45
C LEU A 327 35.43 -8.07 -16.84
N ARG A 328 35.94 -6.85 -17.08
CA ARG A 328 37.33 -6.64 -17.51
C ARG A 328 38.31 -6.94 -16.36
N PRO A 329 39.55 -7.34 -16.66
CA PRO A 329 40.59 -7.52 -15.66
C PRO A 329 40.80 -6.26 -14.82
N GLY A 330 41.07 -6.44 -13.53
CA GLY A 330 41.32 -5.34 -12.58
C GLY A 330 40.09 -4.96 -11.75
N ALA A 331 39.02 -5.73 -11.80
CA ALA A 331 37.87 -5.55 -10.91
C ALA A 331 38.26 -5.76 -9.44
N SER A 332 37.68 -4.98 -8.55
CA SER A 332 37.83 -5.08 -7.10
C SER A 332 36.67 -5.84 -6.49
N ILE A 333 36.96 -6.94 -5.82
CA ILE A 333 35.99 -7.76 -5.07
C ILE A 333 36.48 -7.79 -3.61
N ASP A 334 35.57 -7.57 -2.67
CA ASP A 334 35.89 -7.54 -1.25
C ASP A 334 36.02 -8.96 -0.63
N SER A 335 36.26 -9.02 0.70
CA SER A 335 36.38 -10.26 1.44
C SER A 335 35.10 -11.10 1.50
N ASP A 336 33.96 -10.47 1.33
CA ASP A 336 32.63 -11.11 1.32
C ASP A 336 32.19 -11.55 -0.09
N GLY A 337 33.12 -11.40 -1.05
CA GLY A 337 32.88 -11.77 -2.45
C GLY A 337 32.01 -10.77 -3.24
N ILE A 338 31.89 -9.52 -2.79
CA ILE A 338 31.04 -8.50 -3.40
C ILE A 338 31.86 -7.65 -4.37
N LEU A 339 31.36 -7.48 -5.60
CA LEU A 339 31.94 -6.59 -6.59
C LEU A 339 31.86 -5.13 -6.13
N GLN A 340 33.01 -4.54 -5.80
CA GLN A 340 33.13 -3.16 -5.35
C GLN A 340 33.33 -2.18 -6.49
N SER A 341 34.12 -2.54 -7.48
CA SER A 341 34.32 -1.74 -8.68
C SER A 341 34.85 -2.59 -9.84
N GLY A 342 34.61 -2.15 -11.05
CA GLY A 342 35.13 -2.81 -12.24
C GLY A 342 34.69 -2.14 -13.52
N THR A 343 35.28 -2.55 -14.62
CA THR A 343 34.84 -2.19 -15.97
C THR A 343 34.08 -3.36 -16.56
N VAL A 344 32.90 -3.10 -17.08
CA VAL A 344 32.03 -4.08 -17.69
C VAL A 344 31.87 -3.75 -19.17
N GLN A 345 32.06 -4.75 -20.02
CA GLN A 345 31.71 -4.64 -21.44
C GLN A 345 30.25 -5.03 -21.63
N ALA A 346 29.45 -4.16 -22.22
CA ALA A 346 28.07 -4.39 -22.59
C ALA A 346 27.85 -4.22 -24.09
N ASN A 347 26.89 -4.92 -24.62
CA ASN A 347 26.40 -4.73 -25.98
C ASN A 347 25.07 -3.96 -26.04
N SER A 348 24.35 -3.88 -24.92
CA SER A 348 23.08 -3.16 -24.84
C SER A 348 22.79 -2.68 -23.43
N ALA A 349 21.98 -1.64 -23.33
CA ALA A 349 21.22 -1.26 -22.14
C ALA A 349 19.74 -1.18 -22.54
N GLU A 350 18.83 -1.23 -21.58
CA GLU A 350 17.40 -1.12 -21.86
C GLU A 350 16.86 0.18 -21.27
N ALA A 351 16.16 0.95 -22.10
CA ALA A 351 15.38 2.10 -21.66
C ALA A 351 13.92 1.66 -21.55
N ILE A 352 13.34 1.82 -20.39
CA ILE A 352 12.00 1.35 -20.04
C ILE A 352 11.15 2.56 -19.70
N SER A 353 10.12 2.83 -20.50
CA SER A 353 9.05 3.78 -20.14
C SER A 353 7.93 3.02 -19.45
N PHE A 354 7.52 3.49 -18.29
CA PHE A 354 6.51 2.85 -17.46
C PHE A 354 5.51 3.89 -16.94
N VAL A 355 4.23 3.58 -17.03
CA VAL A 355 3.14 4.40 -16.52
C VAL A 355 2.19 3.53 -15.72
N ASP A 356 1.82 3.99 -14.53
CA ASP A 356 0.89 3.33 -13.60
C ASP A 356 -0.12 4.35 -13.09
N ILE A 357 -1.37 4.18 -13.48
CA ILE A 357 -2.46 5.07 -13.11
C ILE A 357 -3.47 4.32 -12.27
N SER A 358 -3.70 4.83 -11.08
CA SER A 358 -4.70 4.29 -10.15
C SER A 358 -5.76 5.35 -9.84
N ASP A 359 -7.02 4.95 -9.88
CA ASP A 359 -8.20 5.75 -9.49
C ASP A 359 -8.95 4.97 -8.41
N ILE A 360 -9.07 5.55 -7.23
CA ILE A 360 -9.63 4.94 -6.03
C ILE A 360 -10.74 5.84 -5.52
N LYS A 361 -11.93 5.28 -5.32
CA LYS A 361 -13.12 5.98 -4.82
C LYS A 361 -13.69 5.24 -3.63
N SER A 362 -14.12 5.96 -2.62
CA SER A 362 -14.70 5.38 -1.40
C SER A 362 -15.86 6.23 -0.91
N ASP A 363 -16.94 5.56 -0.56
CA ASP A 363 -18.16 6.12 0.02
C ASP A 363 -18.48 5.40 1.33
N ASN A 364 -18.64 6.17 2.41
CA ASN A 364 -18.97 5.64 3.74
C ASN A 364 -20.16 6.41 4.29
N LEU A 365 -21.25 5.72 4.58
CA LEU A 365 -22.48 6.25 5.16
C LEU A 365 -22.74 5.56 6.49
N GLN A 366 -22.91 6.36 7.52
CA GLN A 366 -23.24 5.88 8.85
C GLN A 366 -24.51 6.54 9.36
N PHE A 367 -25.27 5.79 10.11
CA PHE A 367 -26.45 6.21 10.80
C PHE A 367 -26.38 5.77 12.25
N GLY A 368 -26.61 6.66 13.20
CA GLY A 368 -26.57 6.38 14.64
C GLY A 368 -27.78 6.91 15.39
N ILE A 369 -28.11 6.23 16.43
CA ILE A 369 -29.14 6.60 17.40
C ILE A 369 -28.51 6.48 18.79
N ASP A 370 -28.48 7.54 19.55
CA ASP A 370 -27.91 7.63 20.89
C ASP A 370 -29.00 7.98 21.89
N TYR A 371 -29.15 7.19 22.96
CA TYR A 371 -30.13 7.40 24.02
C TYR A 371 -29.51 7.30 25.41
N ASP A 372 -29.72 8.28 26.27
CA ASP A 372 -29.35 8.33 27.67
C ASP A 372 -30.53 8.80 28.50
N ASN A 373 -31.02 7.95 29.38
CA ASN A 373 -32.15 8.33 30.19
C ASN A 373 -31.79 9.32 31.34
N GLY A 374 -30.54 9.82 31.32
CA GLY A 374 -30.03 10.74 32.30
C GLY A 374 -29.89 10.13 33.73
N SER A 375 -29.97 8.78 33.85
CA SER A 375 -29.79 8.08 35.10
C SER A 375 -28.93 6.82 34.94
N ASN A 376 -29.53 5.67 34.77
CA ASN A 376 -28.80 4.41 34.84
C ASN A 376 -28.80 3.57 33.58
N PHE A 377 -29.41 4.05 32.50
CA PHE A 377 -29.50 3.27 31.25
C PHE A 377 -29.08 4.07 30.02
N ARG A 378 -28.11 3.53 29.32
CA ARG A 378 -27.62 4.04 28.03
C ARG A 378 -27.69 2.95 26.98
N ALA A 379 -27.87 3.34 25.77
CA ALA A 379 -27.88 2.40 24.70
C ALA A 379 -27.58 3.06 23.33
N ASN A 380 -26.80 2.41 22.39
CA ASN A 380 -26.40 2.89 21.06
C ASN A 380 -26.85 1.91 19.99
N ILE A 381 -27.46 2.38 18.88
CA ILE A 381 -27.66 1.58 17.66
C ILE A 381 -26.98 2.29 16.51
N ALA A 382 -26.11 1.59 15.80
CA ALA A 382 -25.48 2.14 14.62
C ALA A 382 -25.58 1.19 13.44
N ALA A 383 -25.75 1.77 12.25
CA ALA A 383 -25.72 1.07 10.98
C ALA A 383 -24.72 1.75 10.05
N ASN A 384 -23.94 0.95 9.34
CA ASN A 384 -22.93 1.41 8.42
C ASN A 384 -23.11 0.75 7.05
N TYR A 385 -22.94 1.52 5.99
CA TYR A 385 -22.81 1.05 4.60
C TYR A 385 -21.62 1.74 3.96
N SER A 386 -20.68 0.94 3.43
CA SER A 386 -19.48 1.44 2.80
C SER A 386 -19.23 0.72 1.48
N THR A 387 -18.78 1.45 0.48
CA THR A 387 -18.32 0.86 -0.79
C THR A 387 -17.07 1.57 -1.27
N ALA A 388 -16.23 0.82 -1.97
CA ALA A 388 -15.07 1.40 -2.63
C ALA A 388 -14.76 0.68 -3.93
N ASP A 389 -14.33 1.45 -4.92
CA ASP A 389 -13.91 0.98 -6.23
C ASP A 389 -12.48 1.43 -6.49
N LEU A 390 -11.68 0.51 -7.04
CA LEU A 390 -10.33 0.78 -7.50
C LEU A 390 -10.19 0.30 -8.94
N THR A 391 -9.63 1.16 -9.79
CA THR A 391 -9.14 0.80 -11.11
C THR A 391 -7.68 1.18 -11.22
N ARG A 392 -6.88 0.30 -11.79
CA ARG A 392 -5.47 0.54 -12.09
C ARG A 392 -5.17 0.15 -13.52
N GLU A 393 -4.42 0.98 -14.22
CA GLU A 393 -3.92 0.72 -15.56
C GLU A 393 -2.42 0.91 -15.60
N VAL A 394 -1.74 -0.04 -16.19
CA VAL A 394 -0.29 -0.04 -16.33
C VAL A 394 0.11 -0.25 -17.78
N ALA A 395 1.02 0.59 -18.27
CA ALA A 395 1.62 0.48 -19.57
C ALA A 395 3.14 0.50 -19.47
N ASN A 396 3.80 -0.38 -20.20
CA ASN A 396 5.25 -0.51 -20.22
C ASN A 396 5.77 -0.65 -21.64
N ASN A 397 6.86 0.04 -21.98
CA ASN A 397 7.54 -0.04 -23.23
C ASN A 397 9.06 -0.16 -23.04
N ASP A 398 9.64 -1.26 -23.49
CA ASP A 398 11.06 -1.55 -23.38
C ASP A 398 11.76 -1.29 -24.71
N VAL A 399 12.76 -0.44 -24.69
CA VAL A 399 13.61 -0.12 -25.85
C VAL A 399 15.04 -0.52 -25.52
N ARG A 400 15.62 -1.37 -26.35
CA ARG A 400 17.02 -1.74 -26.22
C ARG A 400 17.90 -0.70 -26.91
N GLN A 401 18.78 -0.08 -26.16
CA GLN A 401 19.79 0.85 -26.67
C GLN A 401 21.02 0.05 -27.12
N THR A 402 21.13 -0.16 -28.42
CA THR A 402 22.18 -1.01 -29.02
C THR A 402 22.47 -0.63 -30.44
N ALA A 403 23.68 -0.97 -30.93
CA ALA A 403 24.04 -0.86 -32.34
C ALA A 403 23.37 -1.92 -33.22
N TYR A 404 22.99 -3.05 -32.64
CA TYR A 404 22.51 -4.21 -33.39
C TYR A 404 21.26 -4.83 -32.79
N THR A 405 20.36 -5.28 -33.69
CA THR A 405 19.34 -6.28 -33.36
C THR A 405 20.00 -7.66 -33.32
N VAL A 406 20.12 -8.18 -32.12
CA VAL A 406 20.55 -9.57 -31.98
C VAL A 406 19.30 -10.46 -31.98
N ARG A 407 19.16 -11.31 -32.98
CA ARG A 407 18.14 -12.37 -32.99
C ARG A 407 18.78 -13.69 -32.58
N GLN A 408 18.16 -14.41 -31.66
CA GLN A 408 18.48 -15.79 -31.46
C GLN A 408 17.83 -16.65 -32.56
N ASN A 409 18.62 -17.37 -33.28
CA ASN A 409 18.12 -18.36 -34.24
C ASN A 409 17.45 -19.48 -33.42
N GLY A 410 16.22 -19.83 -33.73
CA GLY A 410 15.30 -20.64 -32.95
C GLY A 410 15.66 -22.07 -32.61
N ALA A 411 16.94 -22.35 -32.39
CA ALA A 411 17.40 -23.67 -31.93
C ALA A 411 18.68 -23.61 -31.10
N GLY A 412 18.86 -22.56 -30.28
CA GLY A 412 20.10 -22.40 -29.49
C GLY A 412 21.33 -22.12 -30.37
N GLY A 413 21.13 -21.70 -31.61
CA GLY A 413 22.17 -21.37 -32.55
C GLY A 413 22.64 -19.92 -32.46
N ALA A 414 23.66 -19.58 -33.21
CA ALA A 414 24.32 -18.29 -33.25
C ALA A 414 23.35 -17.13 -33.42
N LEU A 415 23.64 -16.04 -32.76
CA LEU A 415 22.96 -14.77 -32.89
C LEU A 415 23.07 -14.29 -34.34
N VAL A 416 21.96 -14.04 -35.01
CA VAL A 416 21.92 -13.56 -36.38
C VAL A 416 21.59 -12.06 -36.34
N ASP A 417 22.43 -11.28 -36.98
CA ASP A 417 22.16 -9.85 -37.22
C ASP A 417 20.87 -9.66 -37.97
N GLY A 418 19.95 -8.98 -37.39
CA GLY A 418 18.75 -8.64 -38.07
C GLY A 418 18.35 -7.21 -37.85
N VAL A 419 18.33 -6.41 -38.86
CA VAL A 419 18.10 -4.96 -38.91
C VAL A 419 19.27 -4.16 -38.35
N ALA A 420 19.94 -3.55 -39.32
CA ALA A 420 20.95 -2.56 -39.06
C ALA A 420 20.36 -1.44 -38.19
N GLY A 421 20.74 -1.43 -36.91
CA GLY A 421 20.87 -0.20 -36.17
C GLY A 421 21.86 0.71 -36.91
N ASN A 422 22.14 1.87 -36.40
CA ASN A 422 23.13 2.75 -36.99
C ASN A 422 24.47 2.00 -37.13
N PRO A 423 24.97 1.74 -38.38
CA PRO A 423 26.22 1.00 -38.56
C PRO A 423 27.46 1.71 -38.04
N ALA A 424 27.30 2.98 -37.59
CA ALA A 424 28.34 3.75 -36.93
C ALA A 424 28.39 3.53 -35.44
N ALA A 425 27.41 2.84 -34.82
CA ALA A 425 27.41 2.58 -33.39
C ALA A 425 28.36 1.41 -33.07
N PRO A 426 29.12 1.48 -31.99
CA PRO A 426 29.97 0.37 -31.56
C PRO A 426 29.13 -0.84 -31.16
N ALA A 427 29.55 -2.03 -31.60
CA ALA A 427 28.89 -3.29 -31.24
C ALA A 427 28.89 -3.57 -29.75
N THR A 428 29.87 -3.02 -29.04
CA THR A 428 30.02 -3.12 -27.59
C THR A 428 30.61 -1.83 -27.06
N TRP A 429 30.33 -1.52 -25.81
CA TRP A 429 30.96 -0.43 -25.06
C TRP A 429 31.38 -0.86 -23.68
N ASP A 430 32.39 -0.21 -23.14
CA ASP A 430 32.80 -0.43 -21.77
C ASP A 430 32.18 0.62 -20.86
N PHE A 431 31.66 0.23 -19.72
CA PHE A 431 31.30 1.14 -18.64
C PHE A 431 31.97 0.73 -17.33
N THR A 432 32.37 1.73 -16.55
CA THR A 432 32.93 1.51 -15.23
C THR A 432 31.81 1.52 -14.20
N TYR A 433 31.94 0.67 -13.18
CA TYR A 433 31.02 0.55 -12.07
C TYR A 433 31.74 0.75 -10.76
N GLN A 434 31.18 1.55 -9.87
CA GLN A 434 31.60 1.63 -8.48
C GLN A 434 30.39 1.35 -7.59
N ASN A 435 30.54 0.40 -6.67
CA ASN A 435 29.53 0.07 -5.69
C ASN A 435 29.46 1.18 -4.64
N ALA A 436 28.46 2.03 -4.73
CA ALA A 436 28.21 3.14 -3.83
C ALA A 436 26.71 3.20 -3.50
N LYS A 437 26.35 4.03 -2.56
CA LYS A 437 24.93 4.30 -2.22
C LYS A 437 24.10 4.64 -3.47
N PHE A 438 24.71 5.39 -4.38
CA PHE A 438 24.25 5.62 -5.74
C PHE A 438 25.42 5.29 -6.69
N PRO A 439 25.37 4.18 -7.45
CA PRO A 439 26.49 3.76 -8.29
C PRO A 439 26.85 4.81 -9.33
N VAL A 440 28.12 4.98 -9.52
CA VAL A 440 28.68 5.84 -10.56
C VAL A 440 29.02 4.98 -11.78
N PHE A 441 28.51 5.39 -12.95
CA PHE A 441 28.82 4.78 -14.24
C PHE A 441 29.71 5.73 -15.02
N GLY A 442 30.84 5.23 -15.52
CA GLY A 442 31.70 5.91 -16.48
C GLY A 442 31.68 5.17 -17.79
N PHE A 443 31.76 5.87 -18.91
CA PHE A 443 31.73 5.27 -20.24
C PHE A 443 33.10 5.35 -20.90
N GLY A 444 33.52 4.27 -21.54
CA GLY A 444 34.83 4.19 -22.19
C GLY A 444 34.97 5.10 -23.41
N ALA A 445 36.21 5.38 -23.79
CA ALA A 445 36.53 6.11 -25.02
C ALA A 445 35.97 5.38 -26.23
N GLY A 446 35.20 6.09 -27.08
CA GLY A 446 34.53 5.52 -28.23
C GLY A 446 33.05 5.25 -28.06
N THR A 447 32.50 5.38 -26.84
CA THR A 447 31.05 5.38 -26.63
C THR A 447 30.46 6.67 -27.23
N PRO A 448 29.45 6.62 -28.10
CA PRO A 448 28.81 7.81 -28.63
C PRO A 448 28.23 8.68 -27.48
N THR A 449 28.47 9.98 -27.55
CA THR A 449 27.94 10.90 -26.53
C THR A 449 26.41 11.01 -26.57
N ASP A 450 25.79 10.66 -27.69
CA ASP A 450 24.36 10.67 -27.96
C ASP A 450 23.72 9.26 -27.87
N LEU A 451 24.44 8.24 -27.33
CA LEU A 451 23.96 6.85 -27.29
C LEU A 451 22.54 6.70 -26.72
N PHE A 452 22.21 7.47 -25.69
CA PHE A 452 20.90 7.38 -25.01
C PHE A 452 19.93 8.46 -25.45
N SER A 453 20.39 9.52 -26.13
CA SER A 453 19.55 10.62 -26.58
C SER A 453 19.16 10.53 -28.07
N ASN A 454 19.81 9.66 -28.84
CA ASN A 454 19.54 9.46 -30.24
C ASN A 454 18.65 8.24 -30.51
N PRO A 455 17.39 8.41 -30.94
CA PRO A 455 16.46 7.32 -31.17
C PRO A 455 16.94 6.29 -32.17
N ALA A 456 17.91 6.66 -33.06
CA ALA A 456 18.47 5.75 -34.04
C ALA A 456 19.23 4.56 -33.45
N TYR A 457 19.67 4.67 -32.19
CA TYR A 457 20.25 3.56 -31.41
C TYR A 457 19.20 2.71 -30.68
N GLY A 458 17.97 3.17 -30.61
CA GLY A 458 16.88 2.48 -29.96
C GLY A 458 16.26 1.38 -30.80
N LEU A 459 16.14 0.19 -30.24
CA LEU A 459 15.45 -0.92 -30.84
C LEU A 459 14.32 -1.37 -29.92
N PHE A 460 13.10 -1.39 -30.42
CA PHE A 460 11.97 -1.93 -29.71
C PHE A 460 12.22 -3.38 -29.28
N LYS A 461 12.04 -3.67 -28.01
CA LYS A 461 12.20 -5.00 -27.43
C LYS A 461 10.85 -5.62 -27.07
N SER A 462 10.08 -4.97 -26.24
CA SER A 462 8.81 -5.47 -25.75
C SER A 462 7.92 -4.34 -25.23
N HIS A 463 6.65 -4.62 -25.15
CA HIS A 463 5.68 -3.79 -24.44
C HIS A 463 4.65 -4.68 -23.80
N TRP A 464 4.00 -4.17 -22.78
CA TRP A 464 2.87 -4.83 -22.14
C TRP A 464 1.97 -3.80 -21.46
N ALA A 465 0.69 -4.16 -21.37
CA ALA A 465 -0.28 -3.37 -20.65
C ALA A 465 -1.21 -4.29 -19.88
N PHE A 466 -1.52 -3.94 -18.65
CA PHE A 466 -2.45 -4.67 -17.82
C PHE A 466 -3.29 -3.71 -16.95
N GLY A 467 -4.33 -4.24 -16.32
CA GLY A 467 -5.15 -3.49 -15.39
C GLY A 467 -5.64 -4.36 -14.24
N ASP A 468 -5.86 -3.71 -13.12
CA ASP A 468 -6.47 -4.31 -11.93
C ASP A 468 -7.77 -3.59 -11.63
N ARG A 469 -8.74 -4.34 -11.12
CA ARG A 469 -10.02 -3.82 -10.64
C ARG A 469 -10.33 -4.45 -9.31
N SER A 470 -10.70 -3.65 -8.33
CA SER A 470 -11.15 -4.14 -7.04
C SER A 470 -12.42 -3.40 -6.64
N LYS A 471 -13.37 -4.15 -6.13
CA LYS A 471 -14.59 -3.60 -5.56
C LYS A 471 -14.77 -4.13 -4.16
N VAL A 472 -15.04 -3.24 -3.22
CA VAL A 472 -15.29 -3.58 -1.82
C VAL A 472 -16.67 -3.06 -1.43
N ASP A 473 -17.52 -3.92 -0.91
CA ASP A 473 -18.80 -3.59 -0.33
C ASP A 473 -18.84 -4.05 1.13
N GLY A 474 -19.26 -3.18 2.03
CA GLY A 474 -19.38 -3.46 3.46
C GLY A 474 -20.66 -2.92 4.05
N HIS A 475 -21.27 -3.66 4.96
CA HIS A 475 -22.36 -3.15 5.78
C HIS A 475 -22.36 -3.80 7.15
N SER A 476 -22.84 -3.07 8.13
CA SER A 476 -22.95 -3.58 9.49
C SER A 476 -24.08 -2.92 10.25
N ILE A 477 -24.52 -3.59 11.28
CA ILE A 477 -25.40 -3.07 12.31
C ILE A 477 -24.88 -3.51 13.68
N LYS A 478 -24.85 -2.61 14.62
CA LYS A 478 -24.49 -2.88 16.01
C LYS A 478 -25.54 -2.29 16.95
N ALA A 479 -25.65 -2.88 18.14
CA ALA A 479 -26.40 -2.31 19.25
C ALA A 479 -25.63 -2.61 20.55
N ASP A 480 -25.41 -1.56 21.30
CA ASP A 480 -24.70 -1.56 22.57
C ASP A 480 -25.63 -1.05 23.66
N PHE A 481 -25.56 -1.63 24.85
CA PHE A 481 -26.37 -1.26 26.01
C PHE A 481 -25.48 -1.18 27.25
N ALA A 482 -25.69 -0.18 28.09
CA ALA A 482 -25.03 -0.04 29.38
C ALA A 482 -26.06 0.24 30.49
N TYR A 483 -25.84 -0.37 31.61
CA TYR A 483 -26.71 -0.23 32.78
C TYR A 483 -25.86 -0.07 34.03
N ASP A 484 -26.05 1.06 34.73
CA ASP A 484 -25.41 1.34 36.00
C ASP A 484 -26.21 0.68 37.14
N ILE A 485 -25.59 -0.33 37.76
CA ILE A 485 -26.26 -1.14 38.81
C ILE A 485 -26.37 -0.38 40.12
N ASP A 486 -25.34 0.39 40.43
CA ASP A 486 -25.26 1.15 41.68
C ASP A 486 -24.87 2.61 41.37
N ASP A 487 -25.80 3.50 41.60
CA ASP A 487 -25.66 4.94 41.41
C ASP A 487 -25.04 5.62 42.65
N SER A 488 -24.65 4.81 43.68
CA SER A 488 -24.01 5.33 44.88
C SER A 488 -22.53 5.58 44.63
N ALA A 489 -22.03 6.73 45.05
CA ALA A 489 -20.64 7.14 44.98
C ALA A 489 -19.61 6.18 45.62
N GLU A 490 -20.05 5.09 46.19
CA GLU A 490 -19.18 4.19 46.98
C GLU A 490 -18.72 2.93 46.19
N ASN A 491 -19.39 2.47 45.10
CA ASN A 491 -18.98 1.30 44.31
C ASN A 491 -19.66 1.28 42.93
N GLY A 492 -19.41 2.26 42.07
CA GLY A 492 -20.02 2.31 40.73
C GLY A 492 -19.72 1.05 39.93
N ILE A 493 -20.75 0.34 39.48
CA ILE A 493 -20.63 -0.80 38.56
C ILE A 493 -21.54 -0.58 37.35
N THR A 494 -20.93 -0.46 36.21
CA THR A 494 -21.63 -0.43 34.91
C THR A 494 -21.53 -1.79 34.24
N LEU A 495 -22.67 -2.39 33.91
CA LEU A 495 -22.72 -3.59 33.06
C LEU A 495 -23.02 -3.18 31.61
N SER A 496 -22.19 -3.59 30.70
CA SER A 496 -22.38 -3.35 29.26
C SER A 496 -22.53 -4.67 28.50
N ALA A 497 -23.40 -4.68 27.51
CA ALA A 497 -23.58 -5.80 26.59
C ALA A 497 -23.96 -5.28 25.20
N GLY A 498 -23.51 -5.97 24.18
CA GLY A 498 -23.87 -5.59 22.84
C GLY A 498 -23.72 -6.73 21.85
N PHE A 499 -24.24 -6.50 20.65
CA PHE A 499 -24.07 -7.38 19.53
C PHE A 499 -23.78 -6.61 18.25
N ARG A 500 -23.08 -7.26 17.32
CA ARG A 500 -22.82 -6.73 16.00
C ARG A 500 -22.98 -7.82 14.94
N TYR A 501 -23.60 -7.45 13.83
CA TYR A 501 -23.55 -8.17 12.56
C TYR A 501 -22.82 -7.29 11.54
N GLY A 502 -21.83 -7.87 10.85
CA GLY A 502 -21.13 -7.20 9.76
C GLY A 502 -20.90 -8.15 8.59
N GLN A 503 -20.97 -7.61 7.38
CA GLN A 503 -20.58 -8.30 6.16
C GLN A 503 -19.64 -7.41 5.37
N ARG A 504 -18.60 -8.02 4.81
CA ARG A 504 -17.68 -7.40 3.86
C ARG A 504 -17.49 -8.35 2.68
N GLN A 505 -17.54 -7.82 1.48
CA GLN A 505 -17.27 -8.55 0.26
C GLN A 505 -16.22 -7.80 -0.55
N VAL A 506 -15.25 -8.54 -1.08
CA VAL A 506 -14.22 -8.01 -1.96
C VAL A 506 -14.21 -8.83 -3.24
N GLU A 507 -14.36 -8.16 -4.36
CA GLU A 507 -14.19 -8.69 -5.71
C GLU A 507 -12.89 -8.12 -6.26
N PHE A 508 -12.01 -8.97 -6.73
CA PHE A 508 -10.76 -8.57 -7.37
C PHE A 508 -10.63 -9.26 -8.72
N ALA A 509 -10.20 -8.50 -9.72
CA ALA A 509 -9.88 -9.00 -11.03
C ALA A 509 -8.63 -8.28 -11.55
N SER A 510 -7.72 -9.06 -12.13
CA SER A 510 -6.58 -8.54 -12.88
C SER A 510 -6.70 -9.01 -14.33
N GLY A 511 -6.26 -8.18 -15.26
CA GLY A 511 -6.38 -8.51 -16.68
C GLY A 511 -5.33 -7.80 -17.52
N ARG A 512 -5.32 -8.11 -18.80
CA ARG A 512 -4.35 -7.60 -19.76
C ARG A 512 -5.02 -7.05 -21.00
N TYR A 513 -4.36 -6.09 -21.64
CA TYR A 513 -4.76 -5.63 -22.98
C TYR A 513 -4.10 -6.53 -24.01
N LEU A 514 -4.91 -7.33 -24.67
CA LEU A 514 -4.48 -8.33 -25.63
C LEU A 514 -5.02 -8.01 -27.03
N ALA A 515 -4.25 -8.39 -28.05
CA ALA A 515 -4.71 -8.32 -29.44
C ALA A 515 -5.88 -9.30 -29.64
N ASP A 516 -7.01 -8.78 -30.08
CA ASP A 516 -8.24 -9.54 -30.27
C ASP A 516 -8.36 -10.02 -31.72
N TYR A 517 -8.11 -11.30 -31.94
CA TYR A 517 -8.28 -11.96 -33.22
C TYR A 517 -9.51 -12.87 -33.26
N SER A 518 -10.39 -12.81 -32.28
CA SER A 518 -11.57 -13.69 -32.20
C SER A 518 -12.46 -13.66 -33.42
N GLY A 519 -12.49 -12.55 -34.16
CA GLY A 519 -13.23 -12.40 -35.44
C GLY A 519 -12.50 -12.89 -36.67
N LYS A 520 -11.26 -13.43 -36.59
CA LYS A 520 -10.44 -13.81 -37.76
C LYS A 520 -10.56 -15.29 -38.13
N GLY A 521 -11.37 -16.07 -37.40
CA GLY A 521 -11.59 -17.49 -37.64
C GLY A 521 -10.50 -18.39 -37.02
N GLU A 522 -10.76 -19.68 -36.99
CA GLU A 522 -9.81 -20.68 -36.51
C GLU A 522 -8.73 -20.95 -37.59
N ILE A 523 -7.48 -21.13 -37.16
CA ILE A 523 -6.42 -21.63 -38.04
C ILE A 523 -6.54 -23.14 -38.04
N ASP A 524 -6.76 -23.72 -39.19
CA ASP A 524 -6.76 -25.18 -39.36
C ASP A 524 -5.32 -25.72 -39.21
N ALA A 525 -5.03 -26.19 -37.99
CA ALA A 525 -3.72 -26.78 -37.70
C ALA A 525 -3.40 -28.02 -38.57
N SER A 526 -4.42 -28.72 -39.06
CA SER A 526 -4.21 -29.90 -39.87
C SER A 526 -3.73 -29.58 -41.30
N ALA A 527 -3.94 -28.33 -41.72
CA ALA A 527 -3.47 -27.83 -43.03
C ALA A 527 -1.98 -27.47 -43.02
N ILE A 528 -1.33 -27.40 -41.83
CA ILE A 528 0.08 -27.07 -41.71
C ILE A 528 0.91 -28.35 -41.68
N PRO A 529 1.83 -28.59 -42.65
CA PRO A 529 2.72 -29.74 -42.62
C PRO A 529 3.55 -29.78 -41.33
N ASP A 530 3.76 -30.94 -40.76
CA ASP A 530 4.52 -31.12 -39.52
C ASP A 530 5.92 -30.51 -39.57
N ALA A 531 6.56 -30.53 -40.74
CA ALA A 531 7.87 -29.93 -40.99
C ALA A 531 7.85 -28.38 -40.94
N GLU A 532 6.67 -27.77 -41.09
CA GLU A 532 6.49 -26.31 -41.10
C GLU A 532 5.87 -25.82 -39.78
N ARG A 533 5.47 -26.73 -38.89
CA ARG A 533 4.95 -26.36 -37.55
C ARG A 533 6.06 -25.79 -36.69
N VAL A 534 5.82 -24.65 -36.09
CA VAL A 534 6.72 -24.10 -35.07
C VAL A 534 6.55 -24.94 -33.81
N PRO A 535 7.59 -25.60 -33.32
CA PRO A 535 7.49 -26.40 -32.12
C PRO A 535 7.04 -25.56 -30.95
N GLY A 536 6.08 -26.07 -30.17
CA GLY A 536 5.52 -25.43 -28.98
C GLY A 536 4.54 -24.29 -29.26
N PHE A 537 4.09 -24.13 -30.51
CA PHE A 537 3.00 -23.21 -30.83
C PHE A 537 1.69 -24.02 -30.97
N SER A 538 0.65 -23.62 -30.26
CA SER A 538 -0.70 -24.15 -30.44
C SER A 538 -1.37 -23.42 -31.60
N TYR A 539 -1.71 -24.15 -32.63
CA TYR A 539 -2.43 -23.62 -33.80
C TYR A 539 -3.95 -23.66 -33.59
N ASN A 540 -4.40 -24.31 -32.49
CA ASN A 540 -5.80 -24.30 -32.12
C ASN A 540 -6.07 -22.97 -31.43
N TRP A 541 -6.67 -22.04 -32.16
CA TRP A 541 -7.27 -20.88 -31.55
C TRP A 541 -8.44 -21.35 -30.70
N THR A 542 -8.29 -21.22 -29.41
CA THR A 542 -9.49 -21.24 -28.56
C THR A 542 -10.40 -20.11 -28.98
N PRO A 543 -11.69 -20.14 -28.63
CA PRO A 543 -12.64 -19.09 -29.01
C PRO A 543 -12.21 -17.67 -28.62
N TYR A 544 -11.09 -17.52 -27.95
CA TYR A 544 -10.61 -16.24 -27.41
C TYR A 544 -9.60 -15.51 -28.28
N GLY A 545 -8.73 -16.17 -29.04
CA GLY A 545 -7.83 -15.55 -30.05
C GLY A 545 -6.97 -14.36 -29.60
N TYR A 546 -6.63 -14.23 -28.32
CA TYR A 546 -5.96 -13.07 -27.76
C TYR A 546 -4.45 -13.22 -27.68
N PHE A 547 -3.70 -12.14 -27.94
CA PHE A 547 -2.24 -12.09 -27.84
C PHE A 547 -1.78 -10.80 -27.14
N GLN A 548 -0.94 -10.93 -26.16
CA GLN A 548 -0.32 -9.80 -25.48
C GLN A 548 1.01 -9.39 -26.13
N ASP A 549 1.79 -10.35 -26.61
CA ASP A 549 3.14 -10.13 -27.10
C ASP A 549 3.16 -10.20 -28.64
N PRO A 550 3.58 -9.12 -29.32
CA PRO A 550 3.83 -9.15 -30.77
C PRO A 550 4.84 -10.23 -31.21
N GLY A 551 5.71 -10.68 -30.29
CA GLY A 551 6.59 -11.82 -30.52
C GLY A 551 5.83 -13.10 -30.88
N ILE A 552 4.60 -13.28 -30.43
CA ILE A 552 3.70 -14.35 -30.88
C ILE A 552 3.23 -14.06 -32.32
N GLY A 553 2.99 -12.81 -32.68
CA GLY A 553 2.71 -12.40 -34.05
C GLY A 553 3.81 -12.81 -35.03
N PHE A 554 5.08 -12.81 -34.63
CA PHE A 554 6.18 -13.31 -35.47
C PHE A 554 6.10 -14.81 -35.69
N LYS A 555 5.60 -15.60 -34.76
CA LYS A 555 5.34 -17.03 -34.97
C LYS A 555 4.18 -17.26 -35.94
N ILE A 556 3.19 -16.41 -35.94
CA ILE A 556 2.10 -16.40 -36.92
C ILE A 556 2.65 -16.07 -38.30
N CYS A 557 3.67 -15.22 -38.44
CA CYS A 557 4.31 -14.91 -39.69
C CYS A 557 5.06 -16.10 -40.34
N ASP A 558 5.35 -17.14 -39.57
CA ASP A 558 5.95 -18.39 -40.05
C ASP A 558 4.92 -19.38 -40.61
N LEU A 559 3.63 -19.12 -40.42
CA LEU A 559 2.56 -19.95 -40.97
C LEU A 559 2.54 -19.85 -42.54
N PRO A 560 2.10 -20.89 -43.22
CA PRO A 560 1.75 -20.80 -44.64
C PRO A 560 0.76 -19.67 -44.87
N GLU A 561 0.93 -18.92 -45.94
CA GLU A 561 0.13 -17.71 -46.25
C GLU A 561 -1.39 -17.95 -46.17
N ALA A 562 -1.82 -19.13 -46.62
CA ALA A 562 -3.23 -19.55 -46.56
C ALA A 562 -3.78 -19.67 -45.14
N ASN A 563 -2.92 -19.84 -44.14
CA ASN A 563 -3.26 -20.06 -42.73
C ASN A 563 -3.00 -18.82 -41.88
N LYS A 564 -2.46 -17.76 -42.46
CA LYS A 564 -2.26 -16.51 -41.74
C LYS A 564 -3.57 -15.76 -41.58
N PRO A 565 -3.85 -15.22 -40.40
CA PRO A 565 -4.92 -14.25 -40.26
C PRO A 565 -4.69 -13.06 -41.22
N ALA A 566 -5.77 -12.47 -41.70
CA ALA A 566 -5.68 -11.37 -42.66
C ALA A 566 -4.79 -10.19 -42.22
N ALA A 567 -4.73 -9.94 -40.90
CA ALA A 567 -3.86 -8.92 -40.34
C ALA A 567 -2.35 -9.23 -40.46
N PHE A 568 -2.00 -10.49 -40.73
CA PHE A 568 -0.62 -10.96 -40.90
C PHE A 568 -0.31 -11.40 -42.33
N ALA A 569 -1.22 -11.13 -43.28
CA ALA A 569 -0.98 -11.44 -44.69
C ALA A 569 0.31 -10.78 -45.17
N GLY A 570 1.18 -11.58 -45.81
CA GLY A 570 2.48 -11.11 -46.30
C GLY A 570 3.57 -10.96 -45.25
N CYS A 571 3.32 -11.17 -43.94
CA CYS A 571 4.41 -11.15 -42.97
C CYS A 571 5.27 -12.42 -43.07
N SER A 572 6.58 -12.28 -42.89
CA SER A 572 7.55 -13.38 -42.89
C SER A 572 8.60 -13.13 -41.80
N ARG A 573 8.84 -14.14 -40.95
CA ARG A 573 9.87 -14.04 -39.92
C ARG A 573 11.28 -14.17 -40.45
N PHE A 574 11.48 -14.92 -41.54
CA PHE A 574 12.80 -15.29 -42.07
C PHE A 574 13.00 -15.00 -43.54
N GLY A 575 12.10 -14.23 -44.15
CA GLY A 575 12.27 -13.84 -45.56
C GLY A 575 13.41 -12.84 -45.75
N ASN A 576 14.07 -12.87 -46.92
CA ASN A 576 15.01 -11.82 -47.40
C ASN A 576 14.30 -10.45 -47.60
N SER A 577 13.07 -10.33 -47.21
CA SER A 577 12.39 -9.04 -47.15
C SER A 577 12.99 -8.20 -46.05
N PRO A 578 13.12 -6.90 -46.25
CA PRO A 578 13.45 -6.02 -45.16
C PRO A 578 12.52 -6.37 -43.99
N VAL A 579 13.11 -6.64 -42.86
CA VAL A 579 12.39 -6.87 -41.60
C VAL A 579 11.23 -5.91 -41.65
N VAL A 580 10.02 -6.43 -41.49
CA VAL A 580 8.89 -5.59 -41.20
C VAL A 580 9.34 -4.84 -39.96
N ILE A 581 9.79 -3.61 -40.16
CA ILE A 581 10.05 -2.68 -39.08
C ILE A 581 8.75 -2.71 -38.34
N SER A 582 8.74 -3.32 -37.16
CA SER A 582 7.55 -3.45 -36.37
C SER A 582 6.85 -2.08 -36.42
N PRO A 583 5.55 -1.98 -36.56
CA PRO A 583 4.84 -0.70 -36.47
C PRO A 583 5.34 0.14 -35.30
N VAL A 584 5.75 -0.52 -34.24
CA VAL A 584 6.35 0.06 -33.05
C VAL A 584 7.71 0.70 -33.35
N GLN A 585 8.58 0.10 -34.15
CA GLN A 585 9.84 0.73 -34.50
C GLN A 585 9.63 1.99 -35.36
N SER A 586 8.63 1.97 -36.25
CA SER A 586 8.21 3.17 -36.95
C SER A 586 7.65 4.23 -36.05
N PHE A 587 6.88 3.82 -35.00
CA PHE A 587 6.35 4.69 -33.97
C PHE A 587 7.46 5.36 -33.17
N LEU A 588 8.49 4.60 -32.76
CA LEU A 588 9.66 5.10 -32.04
C LEU A 588 10.55 6.03 -32.90
N SER A 589 10.43 5.96 -34.20
CA SER A 589 11.16 6.87 -35.14
C SER A 589 10.43 8.21 -35.34
N ASN A 590 9.20 8.37 -34.82
CA ASN A 590 8.45 9.61 -34.93
C ASN A 590 8.79 10.52 -33.71
N PRO A 591 9.41 11.70 -33.91
CA PRO A 591 9.78 12.61 -32.85
C PRO A 591 8.59 13.09 -31.99
N GLU A 592 7.38 13.14 -32.54
CA GLU A 592 6.16 13.55 -31.80
C GLU A 592 5.70 12.51 -30.77
N ARG A 593 6.27 11.31 -30.85
CA ARG A 593 5.99 10.18 -29.96
C ARG A 593 7.04 9.99 -28.88
N LEU A 594 8.07 10.83 -28.88
CA LEU A 594 9.21 10.71 -27.99
C LEU A 594 9.31 11.90 -27.05
N GLU A 595 9.78 11.66 -25.86
CA GLU A 595 10.23 12.68 -24.93
C GLU A 595 11.74 12.53 -24.69
N THR A 596 12.41 13.67 -24.44
CA THR A 596 13.81 13.69 -24.04
C THR A 596 13.91 14.22 -22.62
N ILE A 597 14.35 13.39 -21.72
CA ILE A 597 14.60 13.76 -20.32
C ILE A 597 16.01 14.32 -20.25
N ALA A 598 16.10 15.64 -20.17
CA ALA A 598 17.35 16.33 -19.94
C ALA A 598 17.79 16.10 -18.48
N ASN A 599 19.09 15.93 -18.28
CA ASN A 599 19.64 15.72 -16.94
C ASN A 599 19.05 14.49 -16.24
N PHE A 600 18.88 13.41 -17.02
CA PHE A 600 18.27 12.16 -16.56
C PHE A 600 18.86 11.70 -15.22
N ALA A 601 17.98 11.37 -14.28
CA ALA A 601 18.31 10.93 -12.91
C ALA A 601 19.32 11.90 -12.21
N GLY A 602 19.12 13.20 -12.36
CA GLY A 602 19.97 14.22 -11.76
C GLY A 602 21.33 14.37 -12.45
N GLY A 603 21.43 14.02 -13.74
CA GLY A 603 22.67 14.09 -14.52
C GLY A 603 23.65 12.97 -14.20
N GLN A 604 23.17 11.88 -13.65
CA GLN A 604 24.01 10.73 -13.28
C GLN A 604 24.62 10.09 -14.55
N ASN A 605 25.85 10.42 -14.80
CA ASN A 605 26.91 9.75 -15.58
C ASN A 605 26.46 8.89 -16.79
N ILE A 606 25.46 9.35 -17.53
CA ILE A 606 25.16 8.79 -18.84
C ILE A 606 25.76 9.69 -19.94
N PRO A 607 26.26 9.15 -21.04
CA PRO A 607 26.77 9.95 -22.14
C PRO A 607 25.77 11.01 -22.61
N GLY A 608 26.20 12.27 -22.66
CA GLY A 608 25.34 13.39 -23.04
C GLY A 608 24.30 13.82 -22.00
N GLY A 609 24.17 13.13 -20.88
CA GLY A 609 23.30 13.52 -19.75
C GLY A 609 21.79 13.46 -20.02
N SER A 610 21.37 13.06 -21.23
CA SER A 610 19.96 13.01 -21.66
C SER A 610 19.56 11.63 -22.12
N LEU A 611 18.31 11.26 -21.89
CA LEU A 611 17.71 10.01 -22.33
C LEU A 611 16.46 10.29 -23.16
N THR A 612 16.38 9.77 -24.38
CA THR A 612 15.20 9.85 -25.25
C THR A 612 14.45 8.53 -25.23
N VAL A 613 13.17 8.59 -24.93
CA VAL A 613 12.29 7.44 -24.77
C VAL A 613 10.89 7.73 -25.34
N GLN A 614 10.03 6.74 -25.29
CA GLN A 614 8.60 6.91 -25.52
C GLN A 614 8.01 7.97 -24.56
N ASP A 615 7.22 8.88 -25.11
CA ASP A 615 6.52 9.89 -24.29
C ASP A 615 5.51 9.23 -23.35
N ARG A 616 5.82 9.31 -22.05
CA ARG A 616 5.00 8.73 -20.96
C ARG A 616 3.60 9.37 -20.90
N ALA A 617 3.47 10.63 -21.31
CA ALA A 617 2.16 11.28 -21.32
C ALA A 617 1.17 10.61 -22.28
N GLN A 618 1.66 9.98 -23.36
CA GLN A 618 0.85 9.26 -24.33
C GLN A 618 0.49 7.83 -23.86
N MET A 619 1.12 7.34 -22.80
CA MET A 619 0.90 6.00 -22.25
C MET A 619 -0.14 6.01 -21.11
N THR A 620 -0.70 7.16 -20.75
CA THR A 620 -1.64 7.32 -19.62
C THR A 620 -3.02 6.69 -19.85
N ASP A 621 -3.36 6.37 -21.08
CA ASP A 621 -4.48 5.51 -21.47
C ASP A 621 -3.87 4.27 -22.13
N ALA A 622 -3.80 3.17 -21.39
CA ALA A 622 -3.09 1.97 -21.81
C ALA A 622 -3.66 1.35 -23.09
N LEU A 623 -4.99 1.37 -23.25
CA LEU A 623 -5.66 0.84 -24.45
C LEU A 623 -5.42 1.74 -25.66
N ALA A 624 -5.63 3.04 -25.52
CA ALA A 624 -5.39 3.98 -26.63
C ALA A 624 -3.93 3.98 -27.07
N TRP A 625 -2.99 3.87 -26.12
CA TRP A 625 -1.57 3.78 -26.41
C TRP A 625 -1.22 2.51 -27.19
N ILE A 626 -1.63 1.32 -26.72
CA ILE A 626 -1.32 0.06 -27.40
C ILE A 626 -1.99 -0.03 -28.78
N GLN A 627 -3.20 0.52 -28.90
CA GLN A 627 -3.89 0.63 -30.19
C GLN A 627 -3.17 1.55 -31.15
N ALA A 628 -2.55 2.62 -30.66
CA ALA A 628 -1.74 3.52 -31.50
C ALA A 628 -0.43 2.89 -31.97
N LEU A 629 0.13 1.94 -31.19
CA LEU A 629 1.28 1.14 -31.63
C LEU A 629 0.93 0.16 -32.76
N TYR A 630 -0.32 -0.35 -32.75
CA TYR A 630 -0.80 -1.36 -33.70
C TYR A 630 -2.17 -0.95 -34.25
N PRO A 631 -2.23 0.05 -35.14
CA PRO A 631 -3.50 0.61 -35.62
C PRO A 631 -4.41 -0.39 -36.35
N ASP A 632 -3.81 -1.40 -36.99
CA ASP A 632 -4.53 -2.43 -37.76
C ASP A 632 -4.94 -3.66 -36.89
N THR A 633 -4.58 -3.68 -35.61
CA THR A 633 -4.85 -4.80 -34.73
C THR A 633 -5.80 -4.35 -33.61
N PRO A 634 -6.99 -4.93 -33.51
CA PRO A 634 -7.89 -4.59 -32.41
C PRO A 634 -7.34 -5.09 -31.07
N PHE A 635 -7.40 -4.26 -30.05
CA PHE A 635 -7.06 -4.62 -28.68
C PHE A 635 -8.29 -4.49 -27.79
N SER A 636 -8.39 -5.36 -26.81
CA SER A 636 -9.39 -5.29 -25.75
C SER A 636 -8.79 -5.69 -24.40
N PHE A 637 -9.43 -5.24 -23.34
CA PHE A 637 -9.09 -5.69 -22.00
C PHE A 637 -9.62 -7.11 -21.80
N PHE A 638 -8.76 -8.01 -21.38
CA PHE A 638 -9.07 -9.39 -21.07
C PHE A 638 -8.78 -9.65 -19.58
N GLU A 639 -9.79 -10.03 -18.85
CA GLU A 639 -9.66 -10.43 -17.45
C GLU A 639 -9.03 -11.83 -17.35
N ASP A 640 -7.98 -11.97 -16.53
CA ASP A 640 -7.35 -13.25 -16.25
C ASP A 640 -8.14 -13.97 -15.14
N PRO A 641 -8.88 -15.05 -15.48
CA PRO A 641 -9.70 -15.73 -14.51
C PRO A 641 -8.91 -16.28 -13.31
N LEU A 642 -7.64 -16.65 -13.52
CA LEU A 642 -6.79 -17.20 -12.47
C LEU A 642 -6.27 -16.13 -11.50
N GLN A 643 -6.49 -14.87 -11.83
CA GLN A 643 -6.19 -13.73 -10.94
C GLN A 643 -7.45 -13.01 -10.45
N ALA A 644 -8.61 -13.55 -10.78
CA ALA A 644 -9.90 -13.06 -10.30
C ALA A 644 -10.42 -13.93 -9.16
N TYR A 645 -10.96 -13.29 -8.13
CA TYR A 645 -11.53 -13.96 -6.99
C TYR A 645 -12.58 -13.11 -6.27
N LEU A 646 -13.41 -13.77 -5.46
CA LEU A 646 -14.33 -13.15 -4.55
C LEU A 646 -14.10 -13.69 -3.14
N VAL A 647 -13.95 -12.77 -2.19
CA VAL A 647 -13.90 -13.09 -0.76
C VAL A 647 -15.05 -12.40 -0.06
N LYS A 648 -15.91 -13.20 0.59
CA LYS A 648 -17.02 -12.70 1.41
C LYS A 648 -16.82 -13.13 2.85
N GLU A 649 -16.85 -12.15 3.76
CA GLU A 649 -16.74 -12.35 5.19
C GLU A 649 -18.01 -11.87 5.89
N GLU A 650 -18.61 -12.74 6.70
CA GLU A 650 -19.72 -12.42 7.60
C GLU A 650 -19.23 -12.58 9.04
N THR A 651 -19.40 -11.55 9.86
CA THR A 651 -19.08 -11.57 11.29
C THR A 651 -20.34 -11.41 12.12
N LYS A 652 -20.45 -12.22 13.15
CA LYS A 652 -21.48 -12.10 14.18
C LYS A 652 -20.76 -12.08 15.52
N SER A 653 -20.93 -11.04 16.28
CA SER A 653 -20.29 -10.95 17.58
C SER A 653 -21.24 -10.45 18.64
N ALA A 654 -20.97 -10.88 19.86
CA ALA A 654 -21.62 -10.39 21.07
C ALA A 654 -20.58 -10.21 22.17
N TYR A 655 -20.83 -9.28 23.07
CA TYR A 655 -19.97 -9.09 24.22
C TYR A 655 -20.78 -8.83 25.49
N VAL A 656 -20.11 -9.10 26.62
CA VAL A 656 -20.51 -8.65 27.96
C VAL A 656 -19.28 -8.04 28.65
N MET A 657 -19.48 -6.98 29.43
CA MET A 657 -18.42 -6.24 30.05
C MET A 657 -18.92 -5.64 31.37
N ALA A 658 -18.06 -5.56 32.34
CA ALA A 658 -18.30 -4.86 33.61
C ALA A 658 -17.21 -3.82 33.83
N ASP A 659 -17.61 -2.59 34.05
CA ASP A 659 -16.76 -1.50 34.47
C ASP A 659 -17.02 -1.26 35.95
N MET A 660 -15.97 -1.24 36.76
CA MET A 660 -16.00 -1.11 38.23
C MET A 660 -15.13 0.07 38.66
N GLY A 661 -15.64 0.90 39.51
CA GLY A 661 -15.02 2.12 40.07
C GLY A 661 -15.85 3.36 39.76
N SER A 662 -16.11 4.15 40.81
CA SER A 662 -16.73 5.47 40.68
C SER A 662 -15.70 6.53 40.26
N PRO A 663 -16.11 7.71 39.75
CA PRO A 663 -15.18 8.79 39.37
C PRO A 663 -14.22 9.21 40.50
N ASP A 664 -14.62 9.04 41.74
CA ASP A 664 -13.82 9.39 42.91
C ASP A 664 -12.97 8.22 43.45
N ASP A 665 -13.12 7.01 42.90
CA ASP A 665 -12.33 5.85 43.30
C ASP A 665 -10.89 5.91 42.77
N PRO A 666 -9.91 5.48 43.57
CA PRO A 666 -8.52 5.45 43.11
C PRO A 666 -8.24 4.29 42.14
N TYR A 667 -9.25 3.58 41.70
CA TYR A 667 -9.11 2.49 40.74
C TYR A 667 -10.32 2.39 39.79
N HIS A 668 -10.07 2.01 38.55
CA HIS A 668 -11.08 1.63 37.60
C HIS A 668 -10.68 0.30 36.97
N ILE A 669 -11.58 -0.67 36.93
CA ILE A 669 -11.33 -2.01 36.41
C ILE A 669 -12.41 -2.35 35.38
N ASN A 670 -12.00 -2.63 34.16
CA ASN A 670 -12.85 -3.11 33.07
C ASN A 670 -12.54 -4.58 32.82
N VAL A 671 -13.54 -5.45 32.84
CA VAL A 671 -13.41 -6.87 32.51
C VAL A 671 -14.49 -7.24 31.53
N GLY A 672 -14.11 -7.87 30.43
CA GLY A 672 -15.07 -8.23 29.39
C GLY A 672 -14.70 -9.48 28.61
N LEU A 673 -15.69 -10.01 27.94
CA LEU A 673 -15.56 -11.12 26.98
C LEU A 673 -16.35 -10.80 25.72
N ARG A 674 -15.66 -10.80 24.58
CA ARG A 674 -16.27 -10.74 23.27
C ARG A 674 -16.18 -12.11 22.60
N ILE A 675 -17.25 -12.57 21.99
CA ILE A 675 -17.32 -13.79 21.18
C ILE A 675 -17.59 -13.39 19.74
N VAL A 676 -16.76 -13.85 18.83
CA VAL A 676 -16.83 -13.51 17.40
C VAL A 676 -16.93 -14.79 16.59
N ASN A 677 -18.02 -14.97 15.87
CA ASN A 677 -18.13 -15.99 14.85
C ASN A 677 -17.92 -15.35 13.47
N THR A 678 -16.93 -15.83 12.72
CA THR A 678 -16.63 -15.38 11.38
C THR A 678 -16.89 -16.51 10.41
N LYS A 679 -17.74 -16.25 9.41
CA LYS A 679 -17.95 -17.11 8.26
C LYS A 679 -17.28 -16.51 7.04
N LEU A 680 -16.31 -17.20 6.49
CA LEU A 680 -15.56 -16.82 5.30
C LEU A 680 -16.02 -17.69 4.13
N ARG A 681 -16.34 -17.06 2.99
CA ARG A 681 -16.51 -17.71 1.69
C ARG A 681 -15.49 -17.15 0.72
N VAL A 682 -14.77 -18.04 0.07
CA VAL A 682 -13.78 -17.73 -0.97
C VAL A 682 -14.20 -18.45 -2.24
N ASP A 683 -14.45 -17.68 -3.30
CA ASP A 683 -14.63 -18.19 -4.65
C ASP A 683 -13.31 -17.95 -5.40
N GLN A 684 -12.61 -19.04 -5.70
CA GLN A 684 -11.26 -19.06 -6.25
C GLN A 684 -11.26 -19.80 -7.58
N ASN A 685 -10.66 -19.23 -8.60
CA ASN A 685 -10.58 -19.87 -9.90
C ASN A 685 -9.36 -20.77 -10.00
N GLN A 686 -9.52 -21.93 -10.62
CA GLN A 686 -8.46 -22.89 -10.88
C GLN A 686 -8.62 -23.47 -12.30
N PRO A 687 -7.53 -23.94 -12.94
CA PRO A 687 -7.62 -24.59 -14.25
C PRO A 687 -8.61 -25.74 -14.21
N SER A 688 -9.47 -25.85 -15.23
CA SER A 688 -10.33 -27.01 -15.37
C SER A 688 -9.47 -28.27 -15.66
N ASN A 689 -10.01 -29.46 -15.38
CA ASN A 689 -9.34 -30.71 -15.71
C ASN A 689 -9.38 -31.05 -17.22
N ALA A 690 -9.97 -30.20 -18.07
CA ALA A 690 -9.90 -30.32 -19.51
C ALA A 690 -8.46 -30.13 -19.99
N ASP A 691 -8.10 -30.71 -21.13
CA ASP A 691 -6.76 -30.60 -21.70
C ASP A 691 -6.33 -29.13 -21.75
N PRO A 692 -5.24 -28.79 -21.05
CA PRO A 692 -4.80 -27.40 -21.02
C PRO A 692 -4.40 -26.96 -22.43
N VAL A 693 -4.94 -25.84 -22.87
CA VAL A 693 -4.54 -25.20 -24.12
C VAL A 693 -3.24 -24.44 -23.86
N TYR A 694 -2.13 -24.93 -24.42
CA TYR A 694 -0.81 -24.32 -24.24
C TYR A 694 -0.51 -23.32 -25.35
N TRP A 695 -0.22 -22.09 -24.96
CA TRP A 695 0.24 -21.06 -25.85
C TRP A 695 1.78 -21.05 -25.84
N GLY A 696 2.36 -21.36 -26.98
CA GLY A 696 3.74 -21.72 -27.14
C GLY A 696 4.77 -20.64 -27.01
N THR A 697 5.15 -20.25 -25.82
CA THR A 697 6.47 -19.72 -25.51
C THR A 697 6.95 -20.30 -24.20
N ASP A 698 8.27 -20.46 -24.05
CA ASP A 698 8.91 -21.20 -22.96
C ASP A 698 8.63 -20.71 -21.53
N SER A 699 7.89 -19.62 -21.36
CA SER A 699 7.63 -19.00 -20.06
C SER A 699 6.24 -18.40 -19.88
N TRP A 700 5.29 -18.64 -20.80
CA TRP A 700 3.97 -18.02 -20.72
C TRP A 700 2.96 -18.93 -20.04
N ASN A 701 2.44 -18.45 -18.92
CA ASN A 701 1.24 -18.99 -18.29
C ASN A 701 0.09 -18.86 -19.24
N GLY A 702 -0.52 -19.95 -19.62
CA GLY A 702 -1.66 -19.95 -20.51
C GLY A 702 -2.81 -19.15 -19.91
N VAL A 703 -2.90 -17.90 -20.29
CA VAL A 703 -3.91 -16.94 -19.79
C VAL A 703 -5.33 -17.36 -20.14
N LEU A 704 -5.49 -18.28 -21.09
CA LEU A 704 -6.78 -18.63 -21.70
C LEU A 704 -7.09 -20.11 -21.53
N ARG A 705 -7.10 -20.56 -20.29
CA ARG A 705 -7.56 -21.90 -19.95
C ARG A 705 -9.03 -21.89 -19.61
N ASP A 706 -9.69 -23.00 -19.93
CA ASP A 706 -10.90 -23.33 -19.24
C ASP A 706 -10.61 -23.35 -17.73
N PHE A 707 -11.40 -22.65 -17.00
CA PHE A 707 -11.30 -22.58 -15.54
C PHE A 707 -12.61 -23.01 -14.89
N GLN A 708 -12.50 -23.42 -13.66
CA GLN A 708 -13.64 -23.65 -12.79
C GLN A 708 -13.47 -22.86 -11.51
N THR A 709 -14.57 -22.37 -10.98
CA THR A 709 -14.58 -21.69 -9.68
C THR A 709 -14.76 -22.72 -8.57
N ASP A 710 -13.81 -22.74 -7.65
CA ASP A 710 -13.90 -23.53 -6.43
C ASP A 710 -14.36 -22.63 -5.29
N THR A 711 -15.43 -23.03 -4.63
CA THR A 711 -16.01 -22.32 -3.51
C THR A 711 -15.65 -23.01 -2.20
N THR A 712 -14.80 -22.37 -1.41
CA THR A 712 -14.48 -22.81 -0.06
C THR A 712 -15.22 -21.96 0.98
N THR A 713 -15.83 -22.61 1.94
CA THR A 713 -16.48 -21.95 3.07
C THR A 713 -15.91 -22.48 4.37
N GLN A 714 -15.47 -21.59 5.24
CA GLN A 714 -15.03 -21.93 6.60
C GLN A 714 -15.68 -21.03 7.64
N SER A 715 -15.75 -21.51 8.87
CA SER A 715 -16.27 -20.73 9.99
C SER A 715 -15.37 -20.93 11.19
N THR A 716 -14.98 -19.80 11.81
CA THR A 716 -14.17 -19.78 13.02
C THR A 716 -14.91 -19.05 14.13
N THR A 717 -14.66 -19.47 15.38
CA THR A 717 -15.21 -18.77 16.55
C THR A 717 -14.06 -18.42 17.48
N ASP A 718 -13.92 -17.13 17.76
CA ASP A 718 -12.88 -16.59 18.63
C ASP A 718 -13.48 -16.07 19.93
N PHE A 719 -12.84 -16.42 21.06
CA PHE A 719 -13.14 -15.92 22.41
C PHE A 719 -12.06 -14.91 22.78
N LEU A 720 -12.45 -13.67 22.98
CA LEU A 720 -11.57 -12.53 23.18
C LEU A 720 -11.81 -11.92 24.58
N PRO A 721 -11.26 -12.52 25.64
CA PRO A 721 -11.28 -11.91 26.98
C PRO A 721 -10.37 -10.70 27.02
N SER A 722 -10.77 -9.69 27.82
CA SER A 722 -9.97 -8.50 28.11
C SER A 722 -10.14 -8.07 29.56
N ILE A 723 -9.06 -7.57 30.14
CA ILE A 723 -9.05 -6.89 31.43
C ILE A 723 -8.18 -5.65 31.30
N ASN A 724 -8.73 -4.52 31.77
CA ASN A 724 -8.01 -3.26 31.86
C ASN A 724 -8.19 -2.74 33.27
N ALA A 725 -7.13 -2.25 33.91
CA ALA A 725 -7.15 -1.68 35.21
C ALA A 725 -6.36 -0.37 35.25
N VAL A 726 -6.93 0.66 35.77
CA VAL A 726 -6.30 1.95 36.04
C VAL A 726 -6.29 2.18 37.52
N VAL A 727 -5.16 2.54 38.08
CA VAL A 727 -5.01 2.86 39.50
C VAL A 727 -4.42 4.25 39.60
N ASP A 728 -5.12 5.14 40.28
CA ASP A 728 -4.64 6.46 40.65
C ASP A 728 -3.68 6.34 41.82
N VAL A 729 -2.39 6.42 41.55
CA VAL A 729 -1.33 6.33 42.56
C VAL A 729 -1.38 7.56 43.46
N ASN A 730 -1.71 8.69 42.87
CA ASN A 730 -2.05 9.96 43.51
C ASN A 730 -2.77 10.85 42.48
N ASP A 731 -3.17 12.06 42.86
CA ASP A 731 -3.94 13.00 42.03
C ASP A 731 -3.28 13.30 40.66
N ASP A 732 -1.97 13.16 40.56
CA ASP A 732 -1.16 13.49 39.37
C ASP A 732 -0.60 12.26 38.67
N SER A 733 -0.84 11.05 39.14
CA SER A 733 -0.23 9.88 38.50
C SER A 733 -1.11 8.65 38.48
N LYS A 734 -1.08 7.95 37.31
CA LYS A 734 -1.85 6.75 37.04
C LYS A 734 -0.94 5.58 36.67
N LEU A 735 -1.33 4.40 37.16
CA LEU A 735 -0.76 3.12 36.71
C LEU A 735 -1.83 2.37 35.92
N ARG A 736 -1.54 2.00 34.70
CA ARG A 736 -2.44 1.28 33.81
C ARG A 736 -1.92 -0.12 33.51
N PHE A 737 -2.80 -1.09 33.58
CA PHE A 737 -2.54 -2.47 33.22
C PHE A 737 -3.58 -2.94 32.22
N SER A 738 -3.16 -3.71 31.20
CA SER A 738 -4.07 -4.37 30.27
C SER A 738 -3.58 -5.78 29.96
N ALA A 739 -4.52 -6.72 29.86
CA ALA A 739 -4.28 -8.06 29.35
C ALA A 739 -5.46 -8.48 28.47
N ALA A 740 -5.18 -8.96 27.24
CA ALA A 740 -6.23 -9.34 26.32
C ALA A 740 -5.76 -10.42 25.35
N ARG A 741 -6.73 -11.17 24.81
CA ARG A 741 -6.56 -11.95 23.59
C ARG A 741 -7.15 -11.18 22.42
N VAL A 742 -6.37 -11.06 21.33
CA VAL A 742 -6.76 -10.32 20.13
C VAL A 742 -6.68 -11.21 18.90
N VAL A 743 -7.40 -10.82 17.86
CA VAL A 743 -7.42 -11.49 16.56
C VAL A 743 -7.26 -10.48 15.44
N ALA A 744 -6.52 -10.82 14.37
CA ALA A 744 -6.47 -10.06 13.14
C ALA A 744 -6.71 -10.99 11.94
N ARG A 745 -7.33 -10.44 10.90
CA ARG A 745 -7.73 -11.20 9.71
C ARG A 745 -6.57 -11.38 8.74
N GLN A 746 -6.62 -12.44 7.94
CA GLN A 746 -5.68 -12.75 6.87
C GLN A 746 -5.80 -11.73 5.73
N LYS A 747 -4.75 -11.62 4.91
CA LYS A 747 -4.80 -10.88 3.65
C LYS A 747 -5.78 -11.54 2.68
N LEU A 748 -6.53 -10.74 1.95
CA LEU A 748 -7.56 -11.26 1.03
C LEU A 748 -6.94 -11.97 -0.17
N ASP A 749 -5.82 -11.47 -0.68
CA ASP A 749 -5.06 -12.10 -1.76
C ASP A 749 -4.48 -13.46 -1.36
N ASP A 750 -4.00 -13.60 -0.12
CA ASP A 750 -3.53 -14.88 0.42
C ASP A 750 -4.65 -15.93 0.48
N LEU A 751 -5.90 -15.49 0.63
CA LEU A 751 -7.07 -16.37 0.62
C LEU A 751 -7.56 -16.68 -0.79
N GLY A 752 -7.68 -15.65 -1.65
CA GLY A 752 -8.48 -15.69 -2.86
C GLY A 752 -7.73 -15.94 -4.15
N ARG A 753 -6.42 -15.70 -4.21
CA ARG A 753 -5.65 -15.83 -5.45
C ARG A 753 -5.87 -17.20 -6.10
N GLY A 754 -6.21 -17.21 -7.39
CA GLY A 754 -6.44 -18.40 -8.18
C GLY A 754 -5.17 -19.24 -8.37
N PHE A 755 -5.35 -20.43 -8.94
CA PHE A 755 -4.25 -21.37 -9.14
C PHE A 755 -3.51 -21.07 -10.45
N ALA A 756 -2.47 -20.25 -10.38
CA ALA A 756 -1.55 -20.03 -11.48
C ALA A 756 -0.58 -21.20 -11.64
N THR A 757 -0.44 -21.72 -12.85
CA THR A 757 0.41 -22.87 -13.18
C THR A 757 1.39 -22.54 -14.28
N ASN A 758 2.64 -22.98 -14.13
CA ASN A 758 3.71 -22.81 -15.11
C ASN A 758 3.99 -24.16 -15.79
N PHE A 759 4.18 -24.11 -17.11
CA PHE A 759 4.56 -25.24 -17.93
C PHE A 759 5.80 -24.92 -18.71
N THR A 760 6.69 -25.90 -18.81
CA THR A 760 7.90 -25.80 -19.61
C THR A 760 7.89 -26.87 -20.69
N ARG A 761 8.28 -26.51 -21.91
CA ARG A 761 8.44 -27.45 -22.99
C ARG A 761 9.61 -28.39 -22.71
N ASP A 762 9.39 -29.69 -22.82
CA ASP A 762 10.47 -30.70 -22.77
C ASP A 762 11.31 -30.64 -24.06
N SER A 763 12.46 -30.04 -23.97
CA SER A 763 13.42 -29.92 -25.09
C SER A 763 14.41 -31.09 -25.14
N THR A 764 14.24 -32.13 -24.31
CA THR A 764 15.14 -33.28 -24.24
C THR A 764 14.98 -34.16 -25.47
N VAL A 765 15.97 -34.19 -26.34
CA VAL A 765 15.95 -35.00 -27.55
C VAL A 765 15.84 -36.46 -27.24
N GLY A 766 14.81 -37.13 -27.80
CA GLY A 766 14.54 -38.57 -27.58
C GLY A 766 13.73 -38.87 -26.32
N SER A 767 13.28 -37.91 -25.57
CA SER A 767 12.33 -38.09 -24.48
C SER A 767 10.96 -38.54 -25.04
N PRO A 768 10.23 -39.43 -24.34
CA PRO A 768 8.85 -39.77 -24.68
C PRO A 768 7.90 -38.57 -24.64
N THR A 769 8.31 -37.51 -23.94
CA THR A 769 7.59 -36.27 -23.77
C THR A 769 8.24 -35.11 -24.51
N GLN A 770 9.17 -35.42 -25.45
CA GLN A 770 9.83 -34.37 -26.24
C GLN A 770 8.76 -33.48 -26.91
N ASP A 771 9.01 -32.18 -26.83
CA ASP A 771 8.16 -31.13 -27.37
C ASP A 771 6.79 -30.93 -26.68
N LEU A 772 6.49 -31.72 -25.65
CA LEU A 772 5.29 -31.55 -24.82
C LEU A 772 5.53 -30.48 -23.72
N PHE A 773 4.46 -29.75 -23.39
CA PHE A 773 4.48 -28.85 -22.26
C PHE A 773 4.13 -29.58 -20.97
N LEU A 774 5.08 -29.54 -20.07
CA LEU A 774 5.03 -30.29 -18.82
C LEU A 774 4.91 -29.33 -17.64
N PHE A 775 4.03 -29.65 -16.67
CA PHE A 775 3.88 -28.85 -15.47
C PHE A 775 5.20 -28.75 -14.69
N THR A 776 5.60 -27.55 -14.37
CA THR A 776 6.87 -27.27 -13.69
C THR A 776 6.65 -26.82 -12.26
N ASN A 777 5.82 -25.85 -12.06
CA ASN A 777 5.49 -25.30 -10.76
C ASN A 777 4.20 -24.45 -10.83
N GLY A 778 3.70 -24.05 -9.67
CA GLY A 778 2.54 -23.17 -9.60
C GLY A 778 2.48 -22.36 -8.31
N SER A 779 1.49 -21.47 -8.24
CA SER A 779 1.16 -20.73 -7.04
C SER A 779 -0.35 -20.50 -6.93
N ARG A 780 -0.86 -20.48 -5.70
CA ARG A 780 -2.27 -20.21 -5.42
C ARG A 780 -2.45 -19.56 -4.05
N GLY A 781 -3.61 -18.98 -3.79
CA GLY A 781 -4.06 -18.64 -2.45
C GLY A 781 -4.48 -19.88 -1.66
N ASN A 782 -4.73 -19.70 -0.38
CA ASN A 782 -5.18 -20.77 0.52
C ASN A 782 -6.41 -20.29 1.31
N ALA A 783 -7.58 -20.68 0.85
CA ALA A 783 -8.84 -20.34 1.52
C ALA A 783 -9.00 -20.99 2.92
N GLY A 784 -8.12 -21.92 3.28
CA GLY A 784 -8.08 -22.58 4.59
C GLY A 784 -7.24 -21.87 5.65
N LEU A 785 -6.65 -20.71 5.36
CA LEU A 785 -5.86 -19.99 6.34
C LEU A 785 -6.66 -19.57 7.58
N GLU A 786 -6.06 -19.77 8.76
CA GLU A 786 -6.61 -19.27 10.01
C GLU A 786 -6.18 -17.81 10.27
N PRO A 787 -7.01 -17.02 11.01
CA PRO A 787 -6.65 -15.66 11.40
C PRO A 787 -5.45 -15.66 12.37
N PHE A 788 -4.75 -14.54 12.42
CA PHE A 788 -3.71 -14.28 13.42
C PHE A 788 -4.36 -14.10 14.79
N ARG A 789 -3.78 -14.71 15.82
CA ARG A 789 -4.20 -14.54 17.21
C ARG A 789 -3.00 -14.17 18.06
N ALA A 790 -3.23 -13.36 19.09
CA ALA A 790 -2.17 -13.05 20.05
C ALA A 790 -2.72 -12.85 21.46
N TYR A 791 -1.88 -13.15 22.45
CA TYR A 791 -2.02 -12.63 23.80
C TYR A 791 -1.18 -11.39 23.93
N GLN A 792 -1.75 -10.35 24.52
CA GLN A 792 -1.03 -9.10 24.79
C GLN A 792 -1.12 -8.71 26.27
N PHE A 793 -0.05 -8.09 26.76
CA PHE A 793 0.07 -7.55 28.11
C PHE A 793 0.72 -6.17 28.04
N ASP A 794 0.14 -5.22 28.73
CA ASP A 794 0.57 -3.84 28.77
C ASP A 794 0.62 -3.34 30.20
N LEU A 795 1.65 -2.54 30.50
CA LEU A 795 1.80 -1.83 31.77
C LEU A 795 2.30 -0.42 31.48
N ALA A 796 1.64 0.61 31.96
CA ALA A 796 2.06 1.98 31.77
C ALA A 796 1.94 2.78 33.08
N TYR A 797 2.92 3.62 33.35
CA TYR A 797 2.90 4.63 34.39
C TYR A 797 2.88 6.03 33.71
N GLU A 798 1.96 6.87 34.16
CA GLU A 798 1.71 8.21 33.64
C GLU A 798 1.78 9.21 34.79
N LEU A 799 2.61 10.24 34.66
CA LEU A 799 2.72 11.37 35.59
C LEU A 799 2.24 12.64 34.88
N TYR A 800 1.13 13.19 35.34
CA TYR A 800 0.52 14.40 34.81
C TYR A 800 1.08 15.63 35.55
N LEU A 801 1.58 16.59 34.80
CA LEU A 801 2.12 17.84 35.27
C LEU A 801 1.08 18.96 35.06
N GLY A 802 -0.03 18.87 35.80
CA GLY A 802 -1.21 19.70 35.61
C GLY A 802 -1.88 19.44 34.26
N ARG A 803 -2.45 20.46 33.65
CA ARG A 803 -3.05 20.41 32.31
C ARG A 803 -2.01 20.53 31.18
N GLN A 804 -0.78 20.89 31.49
CA GLN A 804 0.25 21.34 30.55
C GLN A 804 1.25 20.25 30.19
N GLY A 805 1.32 19.15 30.94
CA GLY A 805 2.38 18.19 30.72
C GLY A 805 2.06 16.77 31.11
N LEU A 806 2.83 15.85 30.54
CA LEU A 806 2.81 14.42 30.78
C LEU A 806 4.22 13.86 30.68
N ILE A 807 4.54 12.93 31.57
CA ILE A 807 5.65 11.98 31.41
C ILE A 807 5.03 10.59 31.51
N SER A 808 5.23 9.74 30.49
CA SER A 808 4.72 8.38 30.50
C SER A 808 5.80 7.37 30.16
N VAL A 809 5.77 6.22 30.82
CA VAL A 809 6.60 5.06 30.55
C VAL A 809 5.71 3.84 30.48
N GLY A 810 5.75 3.12 29.37
CA GLY A 810 4.95 1.92 29.15
C GLY A 810 5.83 0.74 28.71
N ALA A 811 5.44 -0.46 29.10
CA ALA A 811 6.02 -1.71 28.62
C ALA A 811 4.93 -2.55 27.97
N PHE A 812 5.25 -3.27 26.90
CA PHE A 812 4.32 -4.13 26.19
C PHE A 812 4.94 -5.47 25.83
N TRP A 813 4.09 -6.49 25.78
CA TRP A 813 4.43 -7.84 25.36
C TRP A 813 3.29 -8.42 24.55
N LYS A 814 3.60 -8.97 23.37
CA LYS A 814 2.64 -9.70 22.54
C LYS A 814 3.25 -11.03 22.13
N GLU A 815 2.48 -12.10 22.32
CA GLU A 815 2.80 -13.44 21.84
C GLU A 815 1.82 -13.79 20.74
N VAL A 816 2.31 -13.92 19.52
CA VAL A 816 1.52 -14.17 18.30
C VAL A 816 1.56 -15.67 18.01
N ASP A 817 0.40 -16.31 17.87
CA ASP A 817 0.27 -17.76 17.71
C ASP A 817 0.88 -18.25 16.38
N SER A 818 0.69 -17.50 15.29
CA SER A 818 1.22 -17.86 13.96
C SER A 818 1.36 -16.63 13.08
N PHE A 819 2.33 -16.67 12.14
CA PHE A 819 2.44 -15.77 11.01
C PHE A 819 2.20 -16.54 9.70
N ILE A 820 1.70 -15.85 8.66
CA ILE A 820 1.55 -16.45 7.36
C ILE A 820 2.93 -16.51 6.69
N VAL A 821 3.28 -17.71 6.26
CA VAL A 821 4.51 -18.04 5.52
C VAL A 821 4.15 -18.62 4.17
N THR A 822 5.10 -18.68 3.24
CA THR A 822 4.93 -19.42 1.99
C THR A 822 5.38 -20.86 2.19
N GLU A 823 4.50 -21.79 1.90
CA GLU A 823 4.77 -23.23 1.91
C GLU A 823 4.76 -23.76 0.47
N THR A 824 5.64 -24.71 0.17
CA THR A 824 5.65 -25.43 -1.11
C THR A 824 5.12 -26.84 -0.89
N ILE A 825 4.01 -27.14 -1.55
CA ILE A 825 3.36 -28.45 -1.49
C ILE A 825 3.39 -29.15 -2.86
N PRO A 826 3.46 -30.49 -2.92
CA PRO A 826 3.30 -31.21 -4.17
C PRO A 826 1.81 -31.28 -4.58
N VAL A 827 1.49 -30.76 -5.74
CA VAL A 827 0.13 -30.82 -6.31
C VAL A 827 0.17 -31.53 -7.65
N PHE A 828 -0.79 -32.44 -7.87
CA PHE A 828 -0.94 -33.10 -9.17
C PHE A 828 -1.67 -32.18 -10.15
N VAL A 829 -1.05 -31.92 -11.29
CA VAL A 829 -1.61 -31.09 -12.36
C VAL A 829 -1.54 -31.87 -13.67
N ASN A 830 -2.66 -31.90 -14.39
CA ASN A 830 -2.71 -32.48 -15.73
C ASN A 830 -1.85 -31.62 -16.68
N ASP A 831 -1.04 -32.30 -17.50
CA ASP A 831 -0.22 -31.69 -18.53
C ASP A 831 -0.26 -32.53 -19.83
N GLN A 832 0.45 -32.12 -20.88
CA GLN A 832 0.48 -32.85 -22.13
C GLN A 832 1.11 -34.26 -22.02
N GLY A 833 1.86 -34.52 -20.96
CA GLY A 833 2.44 -35.84 -20.67
C GLY A 833 1.55 -36.75 -19.81
N GLY A 834 0.27 -36.39 -19.58
CA GLY A 834 -0.69 -37.14 -18.77
C GLY A 834 -0.79 -36.71 -17.33
N GLY A 835 -0.09 -35.66 -16.95
CA GLY A 835 -0.09 -35.05 -15.61
C GLY A 835 1.03 -35.52 -14.71
N ARG A 836 1.40 -34.70 -13.77
CA ARG A 836 2.48 -34.93 -12.80
C ARG A 836 2.31 -34.18 -11.50
N LEU A 837 2.97 -34.65 -10.46
CA LEU A 837 3.18 -33.89 -9.23
C LEU A 837 4.28 -32.85 -9.47
N GLY A 838 4.00 -31.59 -9.08
CA GLY A 838 5.00 -30.54 -9.09
C GLY A 838 4.81 -29.58 -7.91
N PRO A 839 5.81 -28.75 -7.62
CA PRO A 839 5.80 -27.84 -6.50
C PRO A 839 4.81 -26.69 -6.73
N VAL A 840 3.95 -26.44 -5.74
CA VAL A 840 3.01 -25.32 -5.73
C VAL A 840 3.23 -24.52 -4.46
N ASN A 841 3.50 -23.24 -4.63
CA ASN A 841 3.63 -22.30 -3.53
C ASN A 841 2.25 -21.79 -3.10
N GLN A 842 1.97 -21.85 -1.81
CA GLN A 842 0.76 -21.30 -1.23
C GLN A 842 1.04 -20.69 0.13
N PRO A 843 0.25 -19.68 0.58
CA PRO A 843 0.28 -19.21 1.95
C PRO A 843 -0.13 -20.32 2.93
N ALA A 844 0.54 -20.39 4.08
CA ALA A 844 0.26 -21.32 5.16
C ALA A 844 0.43 -20.64 6.52
N ASN A 845 -0.26 -21.13 7.53
CA ASN A 845 -0.03 -20.72 8.91
C ASN A 845 1.29 -21.35 9.39
N GLY A 846 2.30 -20.51 9.52
CA GLY A 846 3.61 -20.90 10.04
C GLY A 846 3.67 -20.81 11.56
N THR A 847 4.89 -20.83 12.07
CA THR A 847 5.16 -20.64 13.51
C THR A 847 4.85 -19.21 13.94
N GLY A 848 4.60 -19.04 15.22
CA GLY A 848 4.34 -17.76 15.83
C GLY A 848 5.58 -16.89 16.02
N GLY A 849 5.42 -15.84 16.79
CA GLY A 849 6.50 -14.93 17.13
C GLY A 849 6.15 -14.02 18.26
N ARG A 850 7.12 -13.23 18.66
CA ARG A 850 7.03 -12.39 19.83
C ARG A 850 7.38 -10.94 19.51
N VAL A 851 6.62 -10.01 20.11
CA VAL A 851 6.90 -8.57 20.08
C VAL A 851 6.92 -8.06 21.50
N ARG A 852 8.01 -7.43 21.92
CA ARG A 852 8.15 -6.86 23.26
C ARG A 852 8.91 -5.55 23.22
N GLY A 853 8.62 -4.67 24.15
CA GLY A 853 9.32 -3.41 24.17
C GLY A 853 8.87 -2.47 25.27
N PHE A 854 9.34 -1.24 25.17
CA PHE A 854 8.91 -0.16 26.02
C PHE A 854 8.78 1.16 25.24
N GLU A 855 7.93 2.02 25.74
CA GLU A 855 7.64 3.36 25.22
C GLU A 855 7.91 4.38 26.33
N VAL A 856 8.55 5.48 25.97
CA VAL A 856 8.72 6.65 26.85
C VAL A 856 8.20 7.86 26.09
N ALA A 857 7.33 8.63 26.71
CA ALA A 857 6.85 9.88 26.11
C ALA A 857 6.86 11.00 27.15
N GLY A 858 7.11 12.21 26.67
CA GLY A 858 7.05 13.40 27.49
C GLY A 858 6.56 14.59 26.67
N GLN A 859 5.69 15.41 27.27
CA GLN A 859 5.25 16.68 26.72
C GLN A 859 5.12 17.71 27.80
N TYR A 860 5.42 18.97 27.47
CA TYR A 860 5.20 20.07 28.38
C TYR A 860 5.02 21.39 27.61
N ALA A 861 4.03 22.18 28.04
CA ALA A 861 3.73 23.51 27.49
C ALA A 861 4.02 24.58 28.56
N PHE A 862 5.00 25.44 28.33
CA PHE A 862 5.33 26.57 29.21
C PHE A 862 4.38 27.76 28.99
N ASP A 863 4.07 28.51 30.05
CA ASP A 863 3.15 29.65 29.99
C ASP A 863 3.63 30.80 29.10
N PHE A 864 4.94 30.87 28.83
CA PHE A 864 5.47 31.90 27.95
C PHE A 864 5.35 31.55 26.43
N GLY A 865 4.72 30.40 26.12
CA GLY A 865 4.37 29.97 24.77
C GLY A 865 5.29 28.94 24.14
N LEU A 866 6.42 28.58 24.73
CA LEU A 866 7.27 27.46 24.29
C LEU A 866 6.68 26.15 24.76
N GLY A 867 6.78 25.12 23.93
CA GLY A 867 6.45 23.76 24.35
C GLY A 867 7.23 22.71 23.57
N PHE A 868 7.21 21.50 24.07
CA PHE A 868 7.86 20.37 23.41
C PHE A 868 7.07 19.08 23.62
N THR A 869 7.18 18.18 22.68
CA THR A 869 6.78 16.78 22.79
C THR A 869 7.94 15.89 22.33
N ALA A 870 8.14 14.76 22.99
CA ALA A 870 9.11 13.77 22.55
C ALA A 870 8.64 12.37 22.94
N ASN A 871 8.87 11.40 22.07
CA ASN A 871 8.64 10.00 22.41
C ASN A 871 9.73 9.10 21.83
N TYR A 872 9.95 8.00 22.50
CA TYR A 872 10.88 6.98 22.09
C TYR A 872 10.26 5.61 22.30
N THR A 873 10.39 4.73 21.29
CA THR A 873 9.93 3.36 21.35
C THR A 873 11.08 2.41 21.07
N PHE A 874 11.23 1.42 21.94
CA PHE A 874 12.05 0.24 21.71
C PHE A 874 11.14 -0.95 21.47
N ALA A 875 11.31 -1.66 20.34
CA ALA A 875 10.56 -2.85 19.97
C ALA A 875 11.52 -3.97 19.55
N ASP A 876 11.53 -5.04 20.30
CA ASP A 876 12.32 -6.24 20.01
C ASP A 876 11.37 -7.35 19.56
N THR A 877 11.69 -7.95 18.40
CA THR A 877 10.84 -8.97 17.78
C THR A 877 11.68 -10.18 17.42
N SER A 878 11.07 -11.35 17.47
CA SER A 878 11.66 -12.60 17.01
C SER A 878 10.61 -13.47 16.34
N THR A 879 11.02 -14.21 15.32
CA THR A 879 10.26 -15.27 14.67
C THR A 879 11.16 -16.50 14.56
N ASP A 880 10.57 -17.67 14.24
CA ASP A 880 11.37 -18.85 13.86
C ASP A 880 11.81 -18.80 12.39
N GLY A 881 11.68 -17.64 11.72
CA GLY A 881 12.11 -17.40 10.36
C GLY A 881 13.63 -17.39 10.24
N SER A 882 14.14 -17.91 9.14
CA SER A 882 15.58 -17.95 8.85
C SER A 882 15.88 -17.61 7.39
N ASN A 883 17.11 -17.26 7.12
CA ASN A 883 17.71 -17.21 5.80
C ASN A 883 19.07 -17.93 5.81
N ASP A 884 19.85 -17.86 4.75
CA ASP A 884 21.14 -18.54 4.69
C ASP A 884 22.20 -17.99 5.65
N PHE A 885 21.94 -16.87 6.29
CA PHE A 885 22.90 -16.16 7.15
C PHE A 885 22.41 -15.98 8.59
N ASP A 886 21.11 -15.88 8.79
CA ASP A 886 20.49 -15.60 10.09
C ASP A 886 19.43 -16.67 10.41
N THR A 887 19.44 -17.20 11.63
CA THR A 887 18.50 -18.21 12.13
C THR A 887 17.34 -17.64 12.93
N ASP A 888 17.48 -16.40 13.39
CA ASP A 888 16.47 -15.67 14.17
C ASP A 888 16.16 -14.33 13.49
N LEU A 889 15.27 -14.34 12.51
CA LEU A 889 14.88 -13.12 11.83
C LEU A 889 13.86 -12.33 12.66
N PRO A 890 13.99 -11.00 12.71
CA PRO A 890 12.94 -10.16 13.30
C PRO A 890 11.69 -10.16 12.43
N LEU A 891 10.58 -9.74 12.99
CA LEU A 891 9.37 -9.49 12.21
C LEU A 891 9.63 -8.43 11.13
N PRO A 892 9.16 -8.65 9.88
CA PRO A 892 9.32 -7.69 8.81
C PRO A 892 8.67 -6.33 9.14
N GLY A 893 9.37 -5.25 8.80
CA GLY A 893 8.88 -3.88 8.94
C GLY A 893 8.98 -3.30 10.34
N VAL A 894 9.56 -4.00 11.32
CA VAL A 894 9.76 -3.48 12.68
C VAL A 894 11.12 -2.82 12.82
N SER A 895 11.13 -1.54 13.13
CA SER A 895 12.35 -0.85 13.55
C SER A 895 12.56 -1.02 15.05
N LYS A 896 13.75 -1.48 15.44
CA LYS A 896 14.08 -1.73 16.86
C LYS A 896 14.02 -0.46 17.71
N HIS A 897 14.32 0.68 17.12
CA HIS A 897 14.31 1.99 17.78
C HIS A 897 13.55 2.99 16.90
N SER A 898 12.66 3.75 17.50
CA SER A 898 12.04 4.93 16.87
C SER A 898 11.97 6.08 17.86
N PHE A 899 12.07 7.27 17.32
CA PHE A 899 12.10 8.52 18.07
C PHE A 899 11.35 9.61 17.31
N ASN A 900 10.46 10.33 18.01
CA ASN A 900 9.82 11.52 17.49
C ASN A 900 10.03 12.66 18.48
N SER A 901 10.31 13.84 18.00
CA SER A 901 10.47 15.04 18.82
C SER A 901 9.91 16.26 18.09
N GLN A 902 9.23 17.09 18.84
CA GLN A 902 8.66 18.33 18.33
C GLN A 902 8.90 19.45 19.32
N VAL A 903 9.27 20.61 18.82
CA VAL A 903 9.36 21.85 19.57
C VAL A 903 8.46 22.87 18.89
N TYR A 904 7.70 23.61 19.68
CA TYR A 904 6.84 24.66 19.18
C TYR A 904 6.88 25.91 20.07
N PHE A 905 6.57 27.02 19.45
CA PHE A 905 6.37 28.30 20.14
C PHE A 905 5.08 28.92 19.63
N GLU A 906 4.20 29.32 20.54
CA GLU A 906 2.90 29.94 20.20
C GLU A 906 2.62 31.09 21.15
N ARG A 907 2.58 32.32 20.60
CA ARG A 907 2.28 33.53 21.40
C ARG A 907 1.86 34.69 20.51
N ALA A 908 0.82 35.40 20.91
CA ALA A 908 0.38 36.66 20.29
C ALA A 908 0.15 36.55 18.77
N GLY A 909 -0.52 35.50 18.34
CA GLY A 909 -0.83 35.21 16.94
C GLY A 909 0.34 34.62 16.14
N PHE A 910 1.57 34.62 16.65
CA PHE A 910 2.70 33.95 16.01
C PHE A 910 2.84 32.52 16.49
N ALA A 911 3.00 31.57 15.56
CA ALA A 911 3.34 30.20 15.89
C ALA A 911 4.49 29.71 15.00
N ALA A 912 5.41 28.95 15.62
CA ALA A 912 6.52 28.30 14.96
C ALA A 912 6.62 26.86 15.48
N ARG A 913 6.88 25.91 14.59
CA ARG A 913 6.93 24.49 14.94
C ARG A 913 7.98 23.76 14.11
N ALA A 914 8.71 22.85 14.74
CA ALA A 914 9.63 21.95 14.09
C ALA A 914 9.45 20.55 14.65
N SER A 915 9.37 19.55 13.78
CA SER A 915 9.19 18.14 14.12
C SER A 915 10.29 17.30 13.47
N TYR A 916 10.91 16.42 14.24
CA TYR A 916 11.87 15.46 13.74
C TYR A 916 11.46 14.05 14.12
N THR A 917 11.31 13.20 13.11
CA THR A 917 11.02 11.77 13.25
C THR A 917 12.21 10.96 12.78
N TRP A 918 12.54 9.89 13.53
CA TRP A 918 13.64 8.99 13.17
C TRP A 918 13.31 7.55 13.53
N ARG A 919 13.77 6.61 12.69
CA ARG A 919 13.75 5.18 12.97
C ARG A 919 15.10 4.52 12.63
N SER A 920 15.43 3.47 13.34
CA SER A 920 16.58 2.62 13.05
C SER A 920 16.34 1.75 11.80
N LYS A 921 17.35 1.01 11.38
CA LYS A 921 17.20 0.00 10.34
C LYS A 921 16.08 -0.98 10.69
N GLN A 922 15.44 -1.53 9.65
CA GLN A 922 14.42 -2.56 9.78
C GLN A 922 14.61 -3.67 8.74
N TYR A 923 14.37 -4.89 9.14
CA TYR A 923 14.22 -6.02 8.24
C TYR A 923 12.86 -5.94 7.55
N VAL A 924 12.78 -6.19 6.24
CA VAL A 924 11.52 -6.10 5.49
C VAL A 924 11.12 -7.41 4.80
N GLY A 925 12.01 -8.37 4.73
CA GLY A 925 11.75 -9.67 4.13
C GLY A 925 13.00 -10.33 3.61
N ASN A 926 12.84 -11.49 2.99
CA ASN A 926 13.90 -12.23 2.32
C ASN A 926 13.85 -12.01 0.81
N PHE A 927 15.02 -11.97 0.22
CA PHE A 927 15.23 -11.98 -1.23
C PHE A 927 15.83 -13.32 -1.63
N GLY A 928 15.13 -14.05 -2.51
CA GLY A 928 15.61 -15.33 -3.05
C GLY A 928 16.27 -15.14 -4.42
N PHE A 929 17.40 -15.77 -4.65
CA PHE A 929 18.04 -15.81 -5.96
C PHE A 929 18.59 -17.19 -6.27
N GLY A 930 18.65 -17.53 -7.58
CA GLY A 930 19.18 -18.79 -8.05
C GLY A 930 20.72 -18.80 -8.09
N ASP A 931 21.34 -19.83 -7.53
CA ASP A 931 22.77 -20.07 -7.58
C ASP A 931 23.03 -21.48 -8.12
N GLY A 932 23.25 -21.57 -9.43
CA GLY A 932 23.70 -22.82 -10.08
C GLY A 932 22.84 -24.06 -9.84
N GLY A 933 21.54 -23.90 -9.52
CA GLY A 933 20.61 -24.98 -9.18
C GLY A 933 20.16 -25.03 -7.73
N THR A 934 20.72 -24.18 -6.88
CA THR A 934 20.23 -23.93 -5.51
C THR A 934 19.57 -22.55 -5.42
N THR A 935 18.57 -22.40 -4.57
CA THR A 935 18.03 -21.09 -4.22
C THR A 935 18.67 -20.64 -2.92
N ARG A 936 19.28 -19.46 -2.95
CA ARG A 936 19.79 -18.78 -1.75
C ARG A 936 18.88 -17.65 -1.34
N THR A 937 18.86 -17.35 -0.05
CA THR A 937 18.04 -16.29 0.52
C THR A 937 18.88 -15.29 1.33
N LEU A 938 18.70 -14.00 1.04
CA LEU A 938 19.32 -12.86 1.72
C LEU A 938 18.25 -12.01 2.39
N GLY A 939 18.53 -11.49 3.58
CA GLY A 939 17.63 -10.54 4.22
C GLY A 939 17.66 -9.18 3.53
N ILE A 940 16.49 -8.58 3.31
CA ILE A 940 16.34 -7.20 2.84
C ILE A 940 16.23 -6.31 4.07
N TYR A 941 17.09 -5.30 4.17
CA TYR A 941 17.12 -4.33 5.27
C TYR A 941 16.97 -2.91 4.74
N GLN A 942 15.93 -2.19 5.18
CA GLN A 942 15.88 -0.74 5.01
C GLN A 942 16.81 -0.08 6.02
N ARG A 943 17.55 0.94 5.57
CA ARG A 943 18.44 1.73 6.45
C ARG A 943 17.63 2.63 7.38
N SER A 944 18.30 3.17 8.41
CA SER A 944 17.71 4.20 9.25
C SER A 944 17.23 5.38 8.40
N TYR A 945 16.12 5.96 8.82
CA TYR A 945 15.50 7.11 8.16
C TYR A 945 15.16 8.18 9.19
N GLY A 946 15.36 9.45 8.83
CA GLY A 946 15.00 10.58 9.69
C GLY A 946 14.57 11.78 8.86
N GLN A 947 13.44 12.41 9.22
CA GLN A 947 12.81 13.50 8.51
C GLN A 947 12.59 14.69 9.42
N LEU A 948 12.88 15.88 8.91
CA LEU A 948 12.61 17.16 9.56
C LEU A 948 11.51 17.91 8.81
N ASP A 949 10.46 18.29 9.53
CA ASP A 949 9.34 19.08 9.06
C ASP A 949 9.23 20.37 9.88
N GLY A 950 8.61 21.41 9.32
CA GLY A 950 8.48 22.69 10.00
C GLY A 950 7.32 23.52 9.52
N GLN A 951 6.84 24.41 10.39
CA GLN A 951 5.75 25.34 10.10
C GLN A 951 6.00 26.67 10.78
N LEU A 952 5.66 27.75 10.09
CA LEU A 952 5.54 29.10 10.62
C LEU A 952 4.17 29.64 10.27
N SER A 953 3.47 30.23 11.24
CA SER A 953 2.19 30.89 10.98
C SER A 953 2.03 32.17 11.77
N TYR A 954 1.18 33.06 11.24
CA TYR A 954 0.81 34.30 11.90
C TYR A 954 -0.67 34.60 11.70
N ASP A 955 -1.40 34.70 12.81
CA ASP A 955 -2.82 35.06 12.86
C ASP A 955 -2.92 36.57 13.06
N PHE A 956 -3.43 37.27 12.06
CA PHE A 956 -3.62 38.75 12.10
C PHE A 956 -4.73 39.12 13.09
N ASN A 957 -5.73 38.28 13.18
CA ASN A 957 -6.85 38.36 14.08
C ASN A 957 -7.52 36.98 14.20
N GLU A 958 -8.63 36.87 14.89
CA GLU A 958 -9.38 35.62 15.10
C GLU A 958 -9.91 35.00 13.79
N ASN A 959 -10.06 35.84 12.73
CA ASN A 959 -10.67 35.41 11.47
C ASN A 959 -9.67 35.08 10.36
N PHE A 960 -8.45 35.65 10.37
CA PHE A 960 -7.51 35.50 9.27
C PHE A 960 -6.08 35.24 9.74
N GLY A 961 -5.42 34.29 9.09
CA GLY A 961 -4.01 33.98 9.30
C GLY A 961 -3.32 33.54 8.01
N VAL A 962 -2.00 33.54 8.04
CA VAL A 962 -1.13 33.03 6.96
C VAL A 962 -0.15 32.04 7.52
N PHE A 963 0.34 31.14 6.67
CA PHE A 963 1.33 30.14 7.07
C PHE A 963 2.28 29.75 5.94
N VAL A 964 3.44 29.27 6.32
CA VAL A 964 4.42 28.59 5.48
C VAL A 964 4.79 27.27 6.14
N GLU A 965 4.77 26.18 5.37
CA GLU A 965 5.06 24.84 5.85
C GLU A 965 6.10 24.17 4.97
N GLY A 966 6.88 23.28 5.55
CA GLY A 966 7.86 22.51 4.84
C GLY A 966 7.94 21.07 5.32
N ILE A 967 7.87 20.14 4.38
CA ILE A 967 8.00 18.68 4.62
C ILE A 967 9.35 18.23 4.10
N ASN A 968 9.98 17.32 4.83
CA ASN A 968 11.29 16.75 4.51
C ASN A 968 12.32 17.84 4.16
N LEU A 969 12.47 18.83 5.04
CA LEU A 969 13.35 19.99 4.83
C LEU A 969 14.80 19.58 4.58
N THR A 970 15.21 18.42 5.08
CA THR A 970 16.56 17.87 4.95
C THR A 970 16.75 17.03 3.68
N LYS A 971 15.69 16.81 2.89
CA LYS A 971 15.69 15.90 1.74
C LYS A 971 16.20 14.50 2.13
N ALA A 972 15.68 13.95 3.21
CA ALA A 972 16.07 12.64 3.68
C ALA A 972 15.74 11.56 2.64
N ASP A 973 16.73 10.74 2.30
CA ASP A 973 16.64 9.66 1.33
C ASP A 973 16.14 8.38 1.98
N GLN A 974 15.49 7.52 1.21
CA GLN A 974 15.22 6.14 1.61
C GLN A 974 16.19 5.18 0.91
N SER A 975 16.69 4.19 1.62
CA SER A 975 17.57 3.18 1.02
C SER A 975 17.48 1.84 1.74
N ALA A 976 17.72 0.77 0.96
CA ALA A 976 17.74 -0.60 1.44
C ALA A 976 19.00 -1.34 0.93
N TYR A 977 19.35 -2.41 1.62
CA TYR A 977 20.46 -3.28 1.24
C TYR A 977 20.09 -4.75 1.49
N LEU A 978 20.76 -5.66 0.79
CA LEU A 978 20.62 -7.10 1.00
C LEU A 978 21.69 -7.56 2.02
N GLN A 979 21.30 -8.30 3.04
CA GLN A 979 22.12 -8.93 4.08
C GLN A 979 23.29 -8.06 4.56
N PHE A 980 24.18 -7.68 3.64
CA PHE A 980 25.39 -6.90 3.88
C PHE A 980 25.16 -5.44 3.47
N PRO A 981 25.56 -4.45 4.31
CA PRO A 981 25.38 -3.02 4.00
C PRO A 981 26.03 -2.59 2.66
N GLU A 982 27.01 -3.34 2.18
CA GLU A 982 27.76 -3.15 0.94
C GLU A 982 26.99 -3.63 -0.30
N LEU A 983 25.86 -4.33 -0.12
CA LEU A 983 24.97 -4.76 -1.20
C LEU A 983 23.76 -3.81 -1.29
N PRO A 984 23.85 -2.62 -1.90
CA PRO A 984 22.72 -1.70 -2.03
C PRO A 984 21.63 -2.34 -2.89
N PHE A 985 20.44 -2.44 -2.31
CA PHE A 985 19.26 -3.02 -2.98
C PHE A 985 18.44 -1.92 -3.65
N ARG A 986 18.03 -0.92 -2.89
CA ARG A 986 17.24 0.20 -3.37
C ARG A 986 17.74 1.50 -2.76
N TYR A 987 17.66 2.56 -3.53
CA TYR A 987 17.83 3.94 -3.08
C TYR A 987 16.75 4.79 -3.75
N GLU A 988 16.15 5.70 -3.00
CA GLU A 988 15.18 6.66 -3.47
C GLU A 988 15.55 8.04 -2.92
N SER A 989 15.71 9.01 -3.81
CA SER A 989 16.04 10.36 -3.41
C SER A 989 14.88 11.02 -2.70
N GLY A 990 15.19 11.74 -1.60
CA GLY A 990 14.20 12.50 -0.87
C GLY A 990 13.72 13.73 -1.63
N SER A 991 12.42 13.95 -1.68
CA SER A 991 11.81 15.19 -2.16
C SER A 991 11.44 16.08 -0.98
N ARG A 992 11.66 17.39 -1.13
CA ARG A 992 11.23 18.43 -0.18
C ARG A 992 10.01 19.14 -0.76
N ARG A 993 8.99 19.37 0.09
CA ARG A 993 7.79 20.09 -0.31
C ARG A 993 7.59 21.31 0.56
N ILE A 994 7.17 22.41 -0.06
CA ILE A 994 6.86 23.68 0.62
C ILE A 994 5.41 24.07 0.30
N TYR A 995 4.68 24.50 1.33
CA TYR A 995 3.35 25.07 1.23
C TYR A 995 3.37 26.52 1.68
N VAL A 996 2.59 27.35 1.01
CA VAL A 996 2.32 28.73 1.40
C VAL A 996 0.83 28.96 1.30
N GLY A 997 0.20 29.47 2.33
CA GLY A 997 -1.24 29.63 2.33
C GLY A 997 -1.81 30.60 3.35
N GLY A 998 -3.11 30.74 3.28
CA GLY A 998 -3.91 31.47 4.23
C GLY A 998 -5.05 30.64 4.78
N LYS A 999 -5.49 30.97 5.99
CA LYS A 999 -6.64 30.37 6.66
C LYS A 999 -7.63 31.42 7.11
N PHE A 1000 -8.88 31.04 7.18
CA PHE A 1000 -9.94 31.90 7.68
C PHE A 1000 -10.94 31.15 8.55
N LYS A 1001 -11.61 31.86 9.48
CA LYS A 1001 -12.68 31.31 10.34
C LYS A 1001 -13.68 32.43 10.70
N PHE A 1002 -14.98 32.17 10.54
CA PHE A 1002 -16.08 33.05 10.85
C PHE A 1002 -17.13 32.35 11.68
#